data_ed90f1b09eebf9c6fca10c6ef77a4f6c
#
_entry.id   ed90f1b09eebf9c6fca10c6ef77a4f6c
#
_cell.length_a   1.000
_cell.length_b   1.000
_cell.length_c   1.000
_cell.angle_alpha   90.00
_cell.angle_beta   90.00
_cell.angle_gamma   90.00
#
_symmetry.space_group_name_H-M   'P 1'
#
loop_
_entity.id
_entity.type
_entity.pdbx_description
1 polymer ?
#
loop_
_entity_poly.entity_id
_entity_poly.type
_entity_poly.pdbx_seq_one_letter_code
_entity_poly.pdbx_strand_id
1 'polypeptide(L)'
;MREILQMDRIMEKLTILSAAARYDVACTSSGVQRGGDGTHTGNAYASGICHAFTGDGRCISLLKILYTNDCIYDCKYCRNRCSNDVKRVSFTPEEICKLTMEFYRRNYIEGLFLSSGILHSPDYTMGLLYETLYLLRTKYHFNGYIHVKGIPGASADLLELTGYLADRMSVNLELPTADALRQIAPNKVRKNILSPMRQLQNGIRQSREFHGVSSMKSRMYLDEKTYYNQMAEMKESYARLQDYHDGIAAIREHKARQSAVQSWGEEIAGGENSSRVRNVQKKLPQITRGLMRPDHYFVPAGQSTQMVIGASDESDYQIISVSEALYQKFEMKRIFYSAFINVNHDSSLPDLPGPPLLREHRLYQADFLLRFYGFRADELLSEKNPNFNEQIDPKCNWAVHHLELFPVEINRADYYTLLRVPGIGTKSARRIMAAGGTQSWIFQIXRRSVLFXNVQCILSPVKERXCIIPVWRKDILHGIXCIRNVRCRCCFRMERCRPMSSYHCLMTGENCSMSEQIVIRCEDSLEGIFTALFDAFVCKNKMKTPYTDSISIAAGEGEMTLFAREIEVQTDAQKVQKTVYSIQSRLGYPVYDTLLHALCHFEGDRGTAVLGYLVRAFAQGRGISDQLADPFALRVMELSRKVDNELDKLLGFVRFQDLGSILVAQLAPKCNMVPLMMDHFSDRFPDENFILYDENRNFAAVHEAGHRCVLVSGEQLQIPQGHMDYFAVLWKQYFATMEIRERHNEQCQNQLLPKWYRKYMTEWN
;
A
#
# COMPACT_ATOMS: atom_id res chain seq x y z
N MET A 1 12.04 -16.47 -38.82
CA MET A 1 13.27 -17.08 -38.24
C MET A 1 14.09 -16.05 -37.46
N ARG A 2 14.50 -14.88 -38.02
CA ARG A 2 15.26 -13.85 -37.27
C ARG A 2 14.50 -13.34 -36.05
N GLU A 3 13.22 -13.09 -36.19
CA GLU A 3 12.37 -12.60 -35.07
C GLU A 3 12.27 -13.64 -33.96
N ILE A 4 12.06 -14.92 -34.31
CA ILE A 4 11.98 -16.02 -33.34
C ILE A 4 13.31 -16.15 -32.58
N LEU A 5 14.45 -16.11 -33.25
CA LEU A 5 15.78 -16.16 -32.63
C LEU A 5 16.02 -14.96 -31.69
N GLN A 6 15.54 -13.79 -32.07
CA GLN A 6 15.64 -12.58 -31.26
C GLN A 6 14.77 -12.71 -29.99
N MET A 7 13.58 -13.28 -30.15
CA MET A 7 12.64 -13.51 -29.05
C MET A 7 13.18 -14.53 -28.04
N ASP A 8 13.78 -15.62 -28.52
CA ASP A 8 14.44 -16.62 -27.66
C ASP A 8 15.56 -16.01 -26.82
N ARG A 9 16.36 -15.11 -27.42
CA ARG A 9 17.42 -14.37 -26.73
C ARG A 9 16.85 -13.45 -25.64
N ILE A 10 15.75 -12.76 -25.90
CA ILE A 10 15.08 -11.91 -24.91
C ILE A 10 14.54 -12.75 -23.76
N MET A 11 13.95 -13.92 -24.07
CA MET A 11 13.44 -14.88 -23.06
C MET A 11 14.57 -15.34 -22.13
N GLU A 12 15.71 -15.72 -22.71
CA GLU A 12 16.89 -16.15 -21.94
C GLU A 12 17.43 -15.03 -21.05
N LYS A 13 17.61 -13.83 -21.60
CA LYS A 13 18.07 -12.65 -20.85
C LYS A 13 17.09 -12.35 -19.70
N LEU A 14 15.78 -12.34 -19.98
CA LEU A 14 14.73 -12.06 -18.99
C LEU A 14 14.80 -13.07 -17.85
N THR A 15 14.93 -14.35 -18.15
CA THR A 15 15.02 -15.43 -17.14
C THR A 15 16.24 -15.23 -16.24
N ILE A 16 17.42 -14.99 -16.80
CA ILE A 16 18.66 -14.84 -16.03
C ILE A 16 18.64 -13.56 -15.20
N LEU A 17 18.27 -12.43 -15.81
CA LEU A 17 18.37 -11.11 -15.18
C LEU A 17 17.24 -10.83 -14.17
N SER A 18 16.05 -11.41 -14.34
CA SER A 18 14.99 -11.32 -13.33
C SER A 18 15.29 -12.24 -12.13
N ALA A 19 15.81 -13.45 -12.36
CA ALA A 19 16.25 -14.36 -11.30
C ALA A 19 17.33 -13.71 -10.41
N ALA A 20 18.22 -12.94 -11.01
CA ALA A 20 19.25 -12.19 -10.28
C ALA A 20 18.66 -11.02 -9.50
N ALA A 21 17.61 -10.37 -10.03
CA ALA A 21 16.96 -9.21 -9.41
C ALA A 21 15.94 -9.58 -8.31
N ARG A 22 15.52 -10.82 -8.17
CA ARG A 22 14.41 -11.23 -7.26
C ARG A 22 14.70 -10.95 -5.78
N TYR A 23 15.97 -10.84 -5.39
CA TYR A 23 16.39 -10.52 -4.01
C TYR A 23 16.40 -9.03 -3.71
N ASP A 24 16.36 -8.16 -4.71
CA ASP A 24 16.20 -6.71 -4.52
C ASP A 24 14.75 -6.42 -4.08
N VAL A 25 14.60 -5.62 -3.03
CA VAL A 25 13.27 -5.24 -2.54
C VAL A 25 12.86 -3.90 -3.14
N ALA A 26 11.69 -3.84 -3.73
CA ALA A 26 11.12 -2.63 -4.30
C ALA A 26 9.84 -2.25 -3.54
N CYS A 27 9.61 -0.95 -3.38
CA CYS A 27 8.40 -0.45 -2.73
C CYS A 27 7.22 -0.53 -3.71
N THR A 28 6.13 -1.14 -3.28
CA THR A 28 4.89 -1.17 -4.06
C THR A 28 4.21 0.20 -4.07
N SER A 29 4.31 0.97 -2.97
CA SER A 29 3.78 2.33 -2.95
C SER A 29 4.74 3.29 -3.67
N SER A 30 4.29 3.89 -4.76
CA SER A 30 5.10 4.81 -5.56
C SER A 30 5.42 6.10 -4.78
N GLY A 31 4.42 6.63 -4.08
CA GLY A 31 4.52 7.92 -3.40
C GLY A 31 4.41 9.10 -4.36
N VAL A 32 4.10 8.84 -5.62
CA VAL A 32 3.85 9.84 -6.66
C VAL A 32 2.42 9.67 -7.16
N GLN A 33 1.70 10.77 -7.24
CA GLN A 33 0.38 10.83 -7.87
C GLN A 33 0.53 11.59 -9.18
N ARG A 34 0.34 10.92 -10.30
CA ARG A 34 0.44 11.50 -11.64
C ARG A 34 -0.65 10.89 -12.51
N GLY A 35 -1.57 11.72 -13.00
CA GLY A 35 -2.59 11.32 -13.96
C GLY A 35 -2.04 11.24 -15.38
N GLY A 36 -2.80 10.71 -16.27
CA GLY A 36 -2.56 10.82 -17.70
C GLY A 36 -2.66 12.29 -18.14
N ASP A 37 -1.85 12.67 -19.09
CA ASP A 37 -1.87 14.02 -19.65
C ASP A 37 -2.40 14.05 -21.11
N GLY A 38 -2.87 12.92 -21.59
CA GLY A 38 -3.40 12.75 -22.94
C GLY A 38 -2.34 12.71 -24.04
N THR A 39 -1.05 12.82 -23.67
CA THR A 39 0.07 12.81 -24.64
C THR A 39 1.14 11.76 -24.31
N HIS A 40 1.05 11.16 -23.13
CA HIS A 40 2.01 10.16 -22.65
C HIS A 40 1.28 8.93 -22.15
N THR A 41 1.78 7.76 -22.49
CA THR A 41 1.23 6.48 -22.02
C THR A 41 1.57 6.28 -20.54
N GLY A 42 0.56 6.21 -19.69
CA GLY A 42 0.71 5.80 -18.30
C GLY A 42 0.35 6.84 -17.26
N ASN A 43 0.11 6.32 -16.07
CA ASN A 43 -0.16 7.09 -14.85
C ASN A 43 0.63 6.48 -13.68
N ALA A 44 0.58 7.10 -12.51
CA ALA A 44 1.22 6.60 -11.30
C ALA A 44 0.34 6.93 -10.09
N TYR A 45 0.01 5.93 -9.30
CA TYR A 45 -0.79 6.09 -8.07
C TYR A 45 0.11 6.05 -6.84
N ALA A 46 -0.09 7.01 -5.93
CA ALA A 46 0.75 7.16 -4.73
C ALA A 46 0.72 5.92 -3.83
N SER A 47 -0.42 5.23 -3.73
CA SER A 47 -0.56 3.97 -2.99
C SER A 47 0.18 2.81 -3.67
N GLY A 48 0.33 2.88 -5.00
CA GLY A 48 0.77 1.77 -5.84
C GLY A 48 -0.34 0.73 -6.01
N ILE A 49 -0.32 0.03 -7.12
CA ILE A 49 -1.27 -1.04 -7.43
C ILE A 49 -0.49 -2.37 -7.45
N CYS A 50 -1.05 -3.40 -6.85
CA CYS A 50 -0.47 -4.74 -6.84
C CYS A 50 -1.03 -5.55 -8.01
N HIS A 51 -0.18 -5.89 -8.98
CA HIS A 51 -0.60 -6.58 -10.21
C HIS A 51 -0.63 -8.10 -10.08
N ALA A 52 0.29 -8.68 -9.32
CA ALA A 52 0.35 -10.13 -9.14
C ALA A 52 0.97 -10.48 -7.79
N PHE A 53 0.80 -11.71 -7.33
CA PHE A 53 1.41 -12.22 -6.10
C PHE A 53 2.06 -13.58 -6.38
N THR A 54 3.38 -13.66 -6.22
CA THR A 54 4.16 -14.89 -6.36
C THR A 54 3.81 -15.91 -5.25
N GLY A 55 4.26 -17.14 -5.41
CA GLY A 55 4.01 -18.25 -4.46
C GLY A 55 4.52 -17.98 -3.04
N ASP A 56 5.46 -17.06 -2.90
CA ASP A 56 5.96 -16.58 -1.59
C ASP A 56 5.16 -15.41 -1.01
N GLY A 57 4.03 -15.03 -1.62
CA GLY A 57 3.14 -13.95 -1.15
C GLY A 57 3.62 -12.53 -1.46
N ARG A 58 4.76 -12.38 -2.16
CA ARG A 58 5.26 -11.04 -2.50
C ARG A 58 4.50 -10.47 -3.70
N CYS A 59 4.20 -9.19 -3.59
CA CYS A 59 3.56 -8.41 -4.67
C CYS A 59 4.56 -8.18 -5.82
N ILE A 60 4.09 -8.36 -7.05
CA ILE A 60 4.74 -7.85 -8.26
C ILE A 60 3.91 -6.65 -8.75
N SER A 61 4.48 -5.48 -8.68
CA SER A 61 3.90 -4.25 -9.25
C SER A 61 4.85 -3.56 -10.23
N LEU A 62 6.11 -3.98 -10.25
CA LEU A 62 7.13 -3.38 -11.13
C LEU A 62 7.84 -4.49 -11.92
N LEU A 63 8.21 -4.18 -13.16
CA LEU A 63 9.18 -5.00 -13.90
C LEU A 63 10.53 -4.83 -13.20
N LYS A 64 10.93 -5.84 -12.44
CA LYS A 64 12.16 -5.79 -11.64
C LYS A 64 13.24 -6.62 -12.33
N ILE A 65 14.20 -5.94 -12.95
CA ILE A 65 15.26 -6.59 -13.73
C ILE A 65 16.61 -5.92 -13.50
N LEU A 66 17.67 -6.69 -13.76
CA LEU A 66 19.02 -6.15 -13.94
C LEU A 66 19.23 -5.74 -15.40
N TYR A 67 19.94 -4.65 -15.61
CA TYR A 67 20.49 -4.30 -16.93
C TYR A 67 21.48 -5.40 -17.38
N THR A 68 22.38 -5.79 -16.47
CA THR A 68 23.38 -6.83 -16.69
C THR A 68 23.66 -7.59 -15.37
N ASN A 69 23.96 -8.88 -15.46
CA ASN A 69 24.54 -9.65 -14.34
C ASN A 69 26.06 -9.74 -14.42
N ASP A 70 26.70 -9.13 -15.42
CA ASP A 70 28.12 -9.00 -15.48
C ASP A 70 28.58 -7.89 -14.52
N CYS A 71 29.49 -8.25 -13.59
CA CYS A 71 29.86 -7.32 -12.51
C CYS A 71 31.35 -7.46 -12.20
N ILE A 72 32.05 -6.33 -12.11
CA ILE A 72 33.48 -6.29 -11.75
C ILE A 72 33.71 -6.40 -10.24
N TYR A 73 32.64 -6.39 -9.39
CA TYR A 73 32.73 -6.46 -7.93
C TYR A 73 32.58 -7.91 -7.43
N ASP A 74 33.25 -8.21 -6.31
CA ASP A 74 33.23 -9.53 -5.69
C ASP A 74 32.54 -9.52 -4.32
N CYS A 75 31.30 -9.04 -4.27
CA CYS A 75 30.49 -9.04 -3.05
C CYS A 75 30.08 -10.50 -2.69
N LYS A 76 30.53 -11.01 -1.56
CA LYS A 76 30.39 -12.43 -1.18
C LYS A 76 28.93 -12.94 -1.14
N TYR A 77 27.98 -12.05 -0.76
CA TYR A 77 26.56 -12.41 -0.71
C TYR A 77 25.90 -12.42 -2.09
N CYS A 78 26.57 -11.89 -3.11
CA CYS A 78 25.92 -11.62 -4.41
C CYS A 78 26.12 -12.77 -5.40
N ARG A 79 25.04 -13.28 -5.98
CA ARG A 79 25.09 -14.32 -7.03
C ARG A 79 25.90 -13.87 -8.26
N ASN A 80 25.91 -12.55 -8.52
CA ASN A 80 26.53 -11.97 -9.72
C ASN A 80 27.96 -11.50 -9.50
N ARG A 81 28.61 -11.87 -8.37
CA ARG A 81 30.01 -11.47 -8.11
C ARG A 81 30.94 -12.01 -9.22
N CYS A 82 32.02 -11.29 -9.48
CA CYS A 82 32.91 -11.60 -10.61
C CYS A 82 33.53 -13.00 -10.53
N SER A 83 33.77 -13.53 -9.33
CA SER A 83 34.37 -14.85 -9.13
C SER A 83 33.40 -16.03 -9.39
N ASN A 84 32.09 -15.79 -9.52
CA ASN A 84 31.12 -16.85 -9.80
C ASN A 84 31.10 -17.20 -11.29
N ASP A 85 31.14 -18.50 -11.57
CA ASP A 85 31.00 -19.04 -12.94
C ASP A 85 29.50 -19.13 -13.27
N VAL A 86 28.91 -18.02 -13.71
CA VAL A 86 27.51 -17.93 -14.14
C VAL A 86 27.43 -17.30 -15.53
N LYS A 87 26.46 -17.72 -16.32
CA LYS A 87 26.26 -17.15 -17.67
C LYS A 87 25.99 -15.63 -17.55
N ARG A 88 26.83 -14.84 -18.23
CA ARG A 88 26.76 -13.39 -18.22
C ARG A 88 25.95 -12.91 -19.43
N VAL A 89 24.97 -12.06 -19.18
CA VAL A 89 24.11 -11.49 -20.23
C VAL A 89 23.79 -10.02 -19.90
N SER A 90 23.51 -9.24 -20.94
CA SER A 90 23.12 -7.84 -20.79
C SER A 90 21.98 -7.53 -21.74
N PHE A 91 21.03 -6.71 -21.29
CA PHE A 91 20.05 -6.08 -22.17
C PHE A 91 20.67 -4.88 -22.89
N THR A 92 20.02 -4.43 -23.95
CA THR A 92 20.22 -3.09 -24.50
C THR A 92 19.16 -2.14 -23.91
N PRO A 93 19.40 -0.82 -23.95
CA PRO A 93 18.36 0.14 -23.51
C PRO A 93 17.01 -0.07 -24.23
N GLU A 94 17.04 -0.32 -25.54
CA GLU A 94 15.81 -0.56 -26.35
C GLU A 94 15.06 -1.81 -25.93
N GLU A 95 15.79 -2.90 -25.61
CA GLU A 95 15.16 -4.15 -25.14
C GLU A 95 14.40 -3.94 -23.84
N ILE A 96 14.99 -3.18 -22.89
CA ILE A 96 14.33 -2.85 -21.61
C ILE A 96 13.11 -1.95 -21.85
N CYS A 97 13.26 -0.94 -22.70
CA CYS A 97 12.16 -0.03 -23.05
C CYS A 97 10.99 -0.82 -23.63
N LYS A 98 11.25 -1.67 -24.63
CA LYS A 98 10.22 -2.50 -25.27
C LYS A 98 9.53 -3.42 -24.27
N LEU A 99 10.29 -4.15 -23.45
CA LEU A 99 9.72 -5.01 -22.40
C LEU A 99 8.85 -4.21 -21.43
N THR A 100 9.30 -3.03 -21.01
CA THR A 100 8.56 -2.17 -20.06
C THR A 100 7.22 -1.73 -20.67
N MET A 101 7.24 -1.22 -21.89
CA MET A 101 6.05 -0.73 -22.59
C MET A 101 5.05 -1.87 -22.81
N GLU A 102 5.52 -3.00 -23.32
CA GLU A 102 4.65 -4.15 -23.65
C GLU A 102 4.01 -4.78 -22.41
N PHE A 103 4.76 -4.87 -21.30
CA PHE A 103 4.20 -5.37 -20.04
C PHE A 103 3.24 -4.34 -19.42
N TYR A 104 3.53 -3.04 -19.59
CA TYR A 104 2.68 -1.95 -19.10
C TYR A 104 1.32 -1.93 -19.83
N ARG A 105 1.34 -2.00 -21.17
CA ARG A 105 0.14 -2.01 -22.02
C ARG A 105 -0.81 -3.17 -21.67
N ARG A 106 -0.26 -4.33 -21.27
CA ARG A 106 -1.04 -5.51 -20.88
C ARG A 106 -1.49 -5.49 -19.42
N ASN A 107 -1.19 -4.39 -18.70
CA ASN A 107 -1.51 -4.21 -17.29
C ASN A 107 -0.84 -5.27 -16.39
N TYR A 108 0.38 -5.70 -16.75
CA TYR A 108 1.16 -6.62 -15.91
C TYR A 108 1.92 -5.89 -14.81
N ILE A 109 2.26 -4.62 -15.03
CA ILE A 109 3.12 -3.80 -14.15
C ILE A 109 2.65 -2.34 -14.09
N GLU A 110 2.99 -1.66 -12.98
CA GLU A 110 2.86 -0.20 -12.82
C GLU A 110 4.06 0.57 -13.36
N GLY A 111 5.19 -0.11 -13.55
CA GLY A 111 6.40 0.56 -13.97
C GLY A 111 7.63 -0.31 -13.90
N LEU A 112 8.78 0.34 -13.92
CA LEU A 112 10.09 -0.30 -14.00
C LEU A 112 10.87 -0.13 -12.70
N PHE A 113 11.50 -1.22 -12.22
CA PHE A 113 12.60 -1.17 -11.23
C PHE A 113 13.86 -1.67 -11.92
N LEU A 114 14.78 -0.75 -12.19
CA LEU A 114 15.99 -1.06 -12.94
C LEU A 114 17.21 -1.01 -12.02
N SER A 115 17.94 -2.12 -11.94
CA SER A 115 19.22 -2.24 -11.26
C SER A 115 20.27 -2.83 -12.20
N SER A 116 21.50 -3.05 -11.72
CA SER A 116 22.57 -3.59 -12.57
C SER A 116 23.70 -4.19 -11.76
N GLY A 117 24.39 -5.17 -12.32
CA GLY A 117 25.79 -5.43 -12.02
C GLY A 117 26.62 -4.23 -12.52
N ILE A 118 27.87 -4.11 -12.10
CA ILE A 118 28.75 -3.01 -12.49
C ILE A 118 29.67 -3.47 -13.63
N LEU A 119 29.30 -3.07 -14.85
CA LEU A 119 30.00 -3.42 -16.09
C LEU A 119 31.09 -2.36 -16.36
N HIS A 120 32.33 -2.76 -16.53
CA HIS A 120 33.52 -1.93 -16.80
C HIS A 120 33.81 -0.90 -15.71
N SER A 121 32.88 0.03 -15.42
CA SER A 121 33.03 1.07 -14.39
C SER A 121 31.65 1.52 -13.86
N PRO A 122 31.61 2.15 -12.67
CA PRO A 122 30.35 2.74 -12.18
C PRO A 122 29.75 3.76 -13.13
N ASP A 123 30.55 4.63 -13.73
CA ASP A 123 30.09 5.67 -14.68
C ASP A 123 29.53 5.06 -15.96
N TYR A 124 30.25 4.07 -16.53
CA TYR A 124 29.77 3.38 -17.73
C TYR A 124 28.40 2.74 -17.49
N THR A 125 28.26 2.03 -16.36
CA THR A 125 27.00 1.37 -16.00
C THR A 125 25.87 2.38 -15.76
N MET A 126 26.17 3.45 -15.01
CA MET A 126 25.16 4.48 -14.71
C MET A 126 24.72 5.20 -16.00
N GLY A 127 25.64 5.39 -16.96
CA GLY A 127 25.34 5.93 -18.28
C GLY A 127 24.33 5.10 -19.07
N LEU A 128 24.46 3.76 -19.02
CA LEU A 128 23.51 2.84 -19.68
C LEU A 128 22.13 2.89 -19.01
N LEU A 129 22.10 2.98 -17.68
CA LEU A 129 20.82 3.13 -16.94
C LEU A 129 20.17 4.48 -17.30
N TYR A 130 20.96 5.56 -17.33
CA TYR A 130 20.49 6.89 -17.75
C TYR A 130 19.87 6.85 -19.15
N GLU A 131 20.60 6.26 -20.11
CA GLU A 131 20.14 6.13 -21.51
C GLU A 131 18.79 5.39 -21.60
N THR A 132 18.65 4.31 -20.84
CA THR A 132 17.40 3.53 -20.78
C THR A 132 16.23 4.42 -20.30
N LEU A 133 16.42 5.16 -19.21
CA LEU A 133 15.38 6.04 -18.66
C LEU A 133 15.09 7.21 -19.62
N TYR A 134 16.13 7.75 -20.25
CA TYR A 134 16.00 8.83 -21.23
C TYR A 134 15.11 8.38 -22.40
N LEU A 135 15.38 7.20 -22.97
CA LEU A 135 14.58 6.65 -24.07
C LEU A 135 13.12 6.42 -23.63
N LEU A 136 12.91 5.86 -22.43
CA LEU A 136 11.56 5.65 -21.91
C LEU A 136 10.77 6.97 -21.84
N ARG A 137 11.37 8.03 -21.29
CA ARG A 137 10.69 9.31 -21.10
C ARG A 137 10.50 10.10 -22.40
N THR A 138 11.48 10.06 -23.33
CA THR A 138 11.48 10.92 -24.53
C THR A 138 10.97 10.23 -25.79
N LYS A 139 11.43 9.00 -26.08
CA LYS A 139 11.09 8.27 -27.30
C LYS A 139 9.77 7.48 -27.15
N TYR A 140 9.60 6.86 -25.98
CA TYR A 140 8.44 6.01 -25.71
C TYR A 140 7.32 6.75 -24.96
N HIS A 141 7.54 8.00 -24.57
CA HIS A 141 6.58 8.85 -23.85
C HIS A 141 5.97 8.14 -22.64
N PHE A 142 6.77 7.32 -21.94
CA PHE A 142 6.34 6.55 -20.79
C PHE A 142 6.15 7.42 -19.57
N ASN A 143 4.92 7.53 -19.05
CA ASN A 143 4.55 8.32 -17.88
C ASN A 143 4.39 7.47 -16.61
N GLY A 144 4.53 6.14 -16.71
CA GLY A 144 4.46 5.22 -15.57
C GLY A 144 5.64 5.39 -14.61
N TYR A 145 5.58 4.68 -13.48
CA TYR A 145 6.54 4.80 -12.38
C TYR A 145 7.90 4.19 -12.73
N ILE A 146 8.99 4.93 -12.44
CA ILE A 146 10.37 4.44 -12.62
C ILE A 146 11.15 4.53 -11.30
N HIS A 147 11.66 3.38 -10.84
CA HIS A 147 12.59 3.27 -9.73
C HIS A 147 13.94 2.76 -10.27
N VAL A 148 14.99 3.53 -10.10
CA VAL A 148 16.33 3.15 -10.56
C VAL A 148 17.29 3.01 -9.37
N LYS A 149 18.21 2.05 -9.47
CA LYS A 149 19.26 1.86 -8.47
C LYS A 149 20.48 2.69 -8.89
N GLY A 150 20.81 3.71 -8.11
CA GLY A 150 22.03 4.50 -8.30
C GLY A 150 23.27 3.65 -8.03
N ILE A 151 24.22 3.69 -8.94
CA ILE A 151 25.43 2.87 -8.84
C ILE A 151 26.43 3.53 -7.88
N PRO A 152 26.85 2.86 -6.79
CA PRO A 152 27.84 3.42 -5.87
C PRO A 152 29.16 3.71 -6.59
N GLY A 153 29.64 4.95 -6.46
CA GLY A 153 30.85 5.40 -7.11
C GLY A 153 30.65 6.07 -8.48
N ALA A 154 29.42 6.11 -8.98
CA ALA A 154 29.11 6.87 -10.20
C ALA A 154 29.24 8.39 -9.96
N SER A 155 29.57 9.13 -11.01
CA SER A 155 29.74 10.57 -10.97
C SER A 155 28.45 11.29 -10.56
N ALA A 156 28.62 12.42 -9.89
CA ALA A 156 27.51 13.25 -9.41
C ALA A 156 26.59 13.69 -10.55
N ASP A 157 27.18 14.02 -11.69
CA ASP A 157 26.48 14.50 -12.89
C ASP A 157 25.49 13.44 -13.43
N LEU A 158 25.94 12.18 -13.55
CA LEU A 158 25.12 11.07 -14.04
C LEU A 158 23.98 10.75 -13.07
N LEU A 159 24.27 10.79 -11.77
CA LEU A 159 23.24 10.57 -10.74
C LEU A 159 22.17 11.67 -10.78
N GLU A 160 22.60 12.92 -10.96
CA GLU A 160 21.67 14.06 -11.06
C GLU A 160 20.79 13.96 -12.31
N LEU A 161 21.40 13.72 -13.49
CA LEU A 161 20.67 13.54 -14.76
C LEU A 161 19.62 12.43 -14.64
N THR A 162 20.01 11.30 -14.05
CA THR A 162 19.12 10.16 -13.88
C THR A 162 17.98 10.49 -12.88
N GLY A 163 18.27 11.32 -11.87
CA GLY A 163 17.29 11.75 -10.87
C GLY A 163 16.13 12.54 -11.46
N TYR A 164 16.33 13.29 -12.54
CA TYR A 164 15.25 14.00 -13.23
C TYR A 164 14.35 13.07 -14.06
N LEU A 165 14.83 11.88 -14.40
CA LEU A 165 14.07 10.90 -15.20
C LEU A 165 13.36 9.86 -14.33
N ALA A 166 13.82 9.68 -13.09
CA ALA A 166 13.33 8.65 -12.16
C ALA A 166 12.36 9.22 -11.13
N ASP A 167 11.32 8.47 -10.81
CA ASP A 167 10.43 8.82 -9.70
C ASP A 167 11.10 8.53 -8.35
N ARG A 168 11.85 7.42 -8.26
CA ARG A 168 12.60 7.04 -7.05
C ARG A 168 14.00 6.59 -7.42
N MET A 169 14.97 6.95 -6.58
CA MET A 169 16.33 6.43 -6.69
C MET A 169 16.73 5.77 -5.38
N SER A 170 17.39 4.61 -5.45
CA SER A 170 17.93 3.93 -4.27
C SER A 170 19.42 3.71 -4.44
N VAL A 171 20.15 3.95 -3.35
CA VAL A 171 21.56 3.55 -3.22
C VAL A 171 21.63 2.61 -2.03
N ASN A 172 22.02 1.36 -2.27
CA ASN A 172 22.00 0.35 -1.21
C ASN A 172 23.14 0.53 -0.23
N LEU A 173 22.81 0.58 1.06
CA LEU A 173 23.80 0.56 2.14
C LEU A 173 24.48 -0.80 2.27
N GLU A 174 23.73 -1.86 1.98
CA GLU A 174 24.07 -3.29 2.03
C GLU A 174 24.24 -3.80 3.46
N LEU A 175 25.20 -3.28 4.21
CA LEU A 175 25.52 -3.73 5.56
C LEU A 175 25.57 -2.52 6.53
N PRO A 176 25.13 -2.70 7.79
CA PRO A 176 25.01 -1.56 8.72
C PRO A 176 26.34 -1.03 9.23
N THR A 177 27.41 -1.86 9.24
CA THR A 177 28.71 -1.45 9.76
C THR A 177 29.77 -1.35 8.64
N ALA A 178 30.80 -0.55 8.87
CA ALA A 178 31.93 -0.40 7.95
C ALA A 178 32.78 -1.68 7.89
N ASP A 179 32.89 -2.35 9.00
CA ASP A 179 33.70 -3.57 9.10
C ASP A 179 33.06 -4.74 8.34
N ALA A 180 31.75 -4.94 8.52
CA ALA A 180 31.00 -5.93 7.75
C ALA A 180 31.07 -5.61 6.25
N LEU A 181 30.94 -4.33 5.88
CA LEU A 181 31.04 -3.92 4.47
C LEU A 181 32.39 -4.26 3.87
N ARG A 182 33.50 -4.01 4.58
CA ARG A 182 34.86 -4.35 4.14
C ARG A 182 35.07 -5.86 3.98
N GLN A 183 34.52 -6.66 4.91
CA GLN A 183 34.68 -8.12 4.90
C GLN A 183 33.84 -8.80 3.81
N ILE A 184 32.62 -8.32 3.58
CA ILE A 184 31.61 -9.00 2.78
C ILE A 184 31.47 -8.38 1.37
N ALA A 185 31.71 -7.07 1.24
CA ALA A 185 31.62 -6.36 -0.05
C ALA A 185 32.86 -5.46 -0.25
N PRO A 186 34.06 -6.05 -0.42
CA PRO A 186 35.33 -5.32 -0.35
C PRO A 186 35.50 -4.22 -1.38
N ASN A 187 34.82 -4.30 -2.51
CA ASN A 187 34.87 -3.26 -3.56
C ASN A 187 33.95 -2.06 -3.25
N LYS A 188 33.09 -2.17 -2.23
CA LYS A 188 32.18 -1.07 -1.86
C LYS A 188 32.75 -0.26 -0.70
N VAL A 189 32.94 1.02 -0.94
CA VAL A 189 33.47 1.97 0.05
C VAL A 189 32.29 2.80 0.58
N ARG A 190 32.21 2.96 1.90
CA ARG A 190 31.15 3.68 2.59
C ARG A 190 30.91 5.08 2.02
N LYS A 191 31.99 5.82 1.72
CA LYS A 191 31.94 7.13 1.09
C LYS A 191 31.19 7.11 -0.25
N ASN A 192 31.43 6.08 -1.08
CA ASN A 192 30.79 5.93 -2.39
C ASN A 192 29.28 5.59 -2.30
N ILE A 193 28.80 5.24 -1.09
CA ILE A 193 27.39 4.99 -0.81
C ILE A 193 26.75 6.27 -0.20
N LEU A 194 27.37 6.86 0.83
CA LEU A 194 26.79 7.99 1.57
C LEU A 194 26.81 9.29 0.78
N SER A 195 27.84 9.52 -0.07
CA SER A 195 27.95 10.74 -0.89
C SER A 195 26.79 10.86 -1.91
N PRO A 196 26.47 9.82 -2.69
CA PRO A 196 25.25 9.83 -3.53
C PRO A 196 23.96 10.05 -2.74
N MET A 197 23.82 9.41 -1.57
CA MET A 197 22.62 9.60 -0.71
C MET A 197 22.46 11.07 -0.32
N ARG A 198 23.55 11.73 0.05
CA ARG A 198 23.54 13.15 0.42
C ARG A 198 23.22 14.04 -0.77
N GLN A 199 23.78 13.72 -1.95
CA GLN A 199 23.49 14.43 -3.19
C GLN A 199 22.00 14.33 -3.53
N LEU A 200 21.42 13.13 -3.48
CA LEU A 200 19.99 12.90 -3.73
C LEU A 200 19.14 13.69 -2.75
N GLN A 201 19.49 13.69 -1.45
CA GLN A 201 18.78 14.48 -0.43
C GLN A 201 18.74 15.96 -0.80
N ASN A 202 19.88 16.51 -1.17
CA ASN A 202 20.02 17.94 -1.52
C ASN A 202 19.18 18.28 -2.75
N GLY A 203 19.25 17.46 -3.80
CA GLY A 203 18.46 17.64 -5.02
C GLY A 203 16.95 17.54 -4.77
N ILE A 204 16.52 16.55 -3.99
CA ILE A 204 15.10 16.36 -3.59
C ILE A 204 14.61 17.60 -2.82
N ARG A 205 15.43 18.10 -1.88
CA ARG A 205 15.07 19.27 -1.06
C ARG A 205 14.93 20.51 -1.94
N GLN A 206 15.90 20.77 -2.81
CA GLN A 206 15.89 21.92 -3.75
C GLN A 206 14.67 21.86 -4.68
N SER A 207 14.37 20.68 -5.23
CA SER A 207 13.21 20.48 -6.11
C SER A 207 11.90 20.78 -5.36
N ARG A 208 11.75 20.27 -4.14
CA ARG A 208 10.57 20.53 -3.30
C ARG A 208 10.41 22.01 -2.96
N GLU A 209 11.50 22.67 -2.59
CA GLU A 209 11.51 24.11 -2.30
C GLU A 209 11.08 24.91 -3.52
N PHE A 210 11.60 24.58 -4.69
CA PHE A 210 11.25 25.24 -5.95
C PHE A 210 9.74 25.10 -6.24
N HIS A 211 9.18 23.91 -6.09
CA HIS A 211 7.78 23.65 -6.39
C HIS A 211 6.82 24.06 -5.25
N GLY A 212 7.31 24.69 -4.18
CA GLY A 212 6.49 25.08 -3.05
C GLY A 212 5.86 23.91 -2.29
N VAL A 213 6.37 22.71 -2.54
CA VAL A 213 5.94 21.53 -1.79
C VAL A 213 6.63 21.63 -0.43
N SER A 214 5.87 21.99 0.59
CA SER A 214 6.41 22.05 1.94
C SER A 214 7.17 20.75 2.21
N SER A 215 8.42 20.88 2.62
CA SER A 215 9.15 19.73 3.08
C SER A 215 8.23 19.01 4.05
N MET A 216 7.89 17.76 3.78
CA MET A 216 7.45 16.90 4.86
C MET A 216 8.65 16.85 5.81
N LYS A 217 8.80 17.88 6.63
CA LYS A 217 9.46 17.67 7.92
C LYS A 217 8.83 16.40 8.42
N SER A 218 9.61 15.35 8.50
CA SER A 218 9.05 14.08 8.89
C SER A 218 8.35 14.35 10.22
N ARG A 219 7.04 14.40 10.20
CA ARG A 219 6.22 14.33 11.41
C ARG A 219 6.47 12.99 12.11
N MET A 220 7.48 12.30 11.64
CA MET A 220 7.83 10.94 12.03
C MET A 220 8.68 10.89 13.28
N TYR A 221 9.46 11.97 13.56
CA TYR A 221 10.33 11.97 14.74
C TYR A 221 9.94 13.12 15.62
N LEU A 222 9.54 12.79 16.82
CA LEU A 222 9.51 13.76 17.90
C LEU A 222 10.94 14.26 18.10
N ASP A 223 11.13 15.58 18.19
CA ASP A 223 12.39 16.09 18.65
C ASP A 223 12.64 15.57 20.08
N GLU A 224 13.88 15.53 20.47
CA GLU A 224 14.30 14.91 21.73
C GLU A 224 13.55 15.51 22.94
N LYS A 225 13.36 16.81 22.97
CA LYS A 225 12.64 17.51 24.02
C LYS A 225 11.16 17.09 24.09
N THR A 226 10.49 17.04 22.95
CA THR A 226 9.09 16.60 22.87
C THR A 226 8.94 15.14 23.31
N TYR A 227 9.87 14.27 22.90
CA TYR A 227 9.89 12.87 23.31
C TYR A 227 9.99 12.73 24.83
N TYR A 228 10.97 13.41 25.45
CA TYR A 228 11.16 13.31 26.91
C TYR A 228 9.99 13.92 27.68
N ASN A 229 9.40 15.01 27.19
CA ASN A 229 8.22 15.61 27.81
C ASN A 229 7.04 14.62 27.78
N GLN A 230 6.82 13.94 26.68
CA GLN A 230 5.75 12.94 26.58
C GLN A 230 5.99 11.74 27.48
N MET A 231 7.24 11.28 27.57
CA MET A 231 7.59 10.19 28.48
C MET A 231 7.41 10.61 29.94
N ALA A 232 7.73 11.88 30.28
CA ALA A 232 7.52 12.43 31.61
C ALA A 232 6.02 12.52 31.94
N GLU A 233 5.20 13.00 30.99
CA GLU A 233 3.74 13.08 31.16
C GLU A 233 3.12 11.69 31.36
N MET A 234 3.59 10.67 30.61
CA MET A 234 3.16 9.28 30.82
C MET A 234 3.50 8.80 32.24
N LYS A 235 4.73 9.04 32.68
CA LYS A 235 5.18 8.64 34.02
C LYS A 235 4.40 9.36 35.11
N GLU A 236 4.14 10.65 34.93
CA GLU A 236 3.38 11.45 35.88
C GLU A 236 1.91 11.02 35.93
N SER A 237 1.32 10.70 34.80
CA SER A 237 -0.02 10.14 34.73
C SER A 237 -0.12 8.79 35.44
N TYR A 238 0.90 7.96 35.31
CA TYR A 238 0.96 6.67 35.97
C TYR A 238 1.21 6.84 37.49
N ALA A 239 2.13 7.71 37.87
CA ALA A 239 2.47 7.99 39.31
C ALA A 239 1.25 8.48 40.11
N ARG A 240 0.29 9.12 39.48
CA ARG A 240 -1.00 9.50 40.08
C ARG A 240 -1.93 8.31 40.34
N LEU A 241 -1.58 7.13 39.84
CA LEU A 241 -2.39 5.92 40.00
C LEU A 241 -1.78 4.91 40.97
N GLN A 242 -0.44 5.00 41.20
CA GLN A 242 0.30 4.12 42.11
C GLN A 242 1.58 4.81 42.60
N ASP A 243 2.04 4.53 43.83
CA ASP A 243 3.33 5.00 44.33
C ASP A 243 4.47 4.37 43.52
N TYR A 244 5.34 5.22 42.95
CA TYR A 244 6.33 4.82 41.96
C TYR A 244 7.75 5.15 42.43
N HIS A 245 8.63 4.14 42.53
CA HIS A 245 9.98 4.34 43.13
C HIS A 245 11.17 4.16 42.19
N ASP A 246 11.08 3.56 41.01
CA ASP A 246 12.28 3.10 40.30
C ASP A 246 12.47 3.61 38.84
N GLY A 247 11.78 4.65 38.41
CA GLY A 247 11.81 5.11 36.99
C GLY A 247 13.01 5.97 36.58
N ILE A 248 13.84 6.42 37.53
CA ILE A 248 14.87 7.43 37.25
C ILE A 248 16.21 6.84 36.77
N ALA A 249 16.44 5.55 36.99
CA ALA A 249 17.70 4.89 36.61
C ALA A 249 17.87 4.79 35.06
N ALA A 250 16.79 4.59 34.34
CA ALA A 250 16.81 4.43 32.86
C ALA A 250 17.23 5.72 32.12
N ILE A 251 17.03 6.89 32.72
CA ILE A 251 17.32 8.18 32.07
C ILE A 251 18.84 8.51 32.13
N ARG A 252 19.55 7.97 33.12
CA ARG A 252 20.99 8.24 33.32
C ARG A 252 21.91 7.45 32.36
N GLU A 253 21.45 6.34 31.82
CA GLU A 253 22.24 5.51 30.88
C GLU A 253 22.31 6.07 29.45
N HIS A 254 21.58 7.14 29.15
CA HIS A 254 21.51 7.71 27.81
C HIS A 254 22.85 8.24 27.27
N LYS A 255 23.74 8.71 28.15
CA LYS A 255 25.04 9.26 27.74
C LYS A 255 26.02 8.21 27.21
N ALA A 256 25.89 6.96 27.63
CA ALA A 256 26.77 5.88 27.17
C ALA A 256 26.42 5.31 25.80
N ARG A 257 25.20 5.61 25.30
CA ARG A 257 24.68 5.01 24.07
C ARG A 257 25.02 5.75 22.78
N GLN A 258 25.65 6.90 22.88
CA GLN A 258 26.04 7.69 21.71
C GLN A 258 27.25 7.11 20.95
N SER A 259 28.01 6.18 21.54
CA SER A 259 29.24 5.66 20.93
C SER A 259 29.01 4.82 19.65
N ALA A 260 27.96 4.03 19.59
CA ALA A 260 27.67 3.22 18.39
C ALA A 260 27.18 4.09 17.23
N VAL A 261 26.48 5.18 17.53
CA VAL A 261 25.97 6.13 16.53
C VAL A 261 27.05 7.19 16.18
N GLN A 262 28.03 7.44 17.08
CA GLN A 262 29.09 8.43 16.87
C GLN A 262 29.96 8.12 15.63
N SER A 263 30.34 6.87 15.41
CA SER A 263 31.16 6.52 14.24
C SER A 263 30.44 6.81 12.89
N TRP A 264 29.13 6.67 12.87
CA TRP A 264 28.30 7.08 11.72
C TRP A 264 28.06 8.58 11.72
N GLY A 265 27.94 9.19 12.88
CA GLY A 265 27.66 10.60 13.06
C GLY A 265 28.80 11.51 12.59
N GLU A 266 30.04 11.14 12.86
CA GLU A 266 31.22 11.92 12.46
C GLU A 266 31.49 11.87 10.95
N GLU A 267 31.30 10.71 10.29
CA GLU A 267 31.39 10.60 8.84
C GLU A 267 30.27 11.36 8.13
N ILE A 268 29.11 11.50 8.75
CA ILE A 268 27.94 12.19 8.19
C ILE A 268 28.05 13.72 8.38
N ALA A 269 28.71 14.21 9.46
CA ALA A 269 28.85 15.63 9.72
C ALA A 269 29.91 16.34 8.86
N GLY A 270 30.82 15.60 8.23
CA GLY A 270 31.93 16.12 7.43
C GLY A 270 31.57 16.53 6.00
N GLY A 271 30.34 16.89 5.72
CA GLY A 271 29.89 17.22 4.36
C GLY A 271 29.98 18.69 3.99
N GLU A 272 31.18 19.20 3.70
CA GLU A 272 31.28 20.44 2.91
C GLU A 272 30.99 20.12 1.45
N ASN A 273 30.04 20.82 0.85
CA ASN A 273 30.15 21.33 -0.54
C ASN A 273 28.78 21.72 -1.13
N SER A 274 28.32 22.89 -0.77
CA SER A 274 27.25 23.57 -1.51
C SER A 274 27.76 24.32 -2.74
N SER A 275 29.08 24.45 -2.91
CA SER A 275 29.69 25.23 -4.02
C SER A 275 29.91 24.40 -5.31
N ARG A 276 29.94 23.06 -5.23
CA ARG A 276 30.16 22.23 -6.42
C ARG A 276 28.90 22.07 -7.29
N VAL A 277 27.72 22.18 -6.72
CA VAL A 277 26.46 22.01 -7.46
C VAL A 277 26.26 23.10 -8.53
N ARG A 278 26.74 24.33 -8.28
CA ARG A 278 26.62 25.44 -9.26
C ARG A 278 27.51 25.27 -10.49
N ASN A 279 28.60 24.51 -10.40
CA ASN A 279 29.53 24.34 -11.53
C ASN A 279 29.13 23.18 -12.46
N VAL A 280 28.28 22.28 -12.01
CA VAL A 280 27.83 21.13 -12.80
C VAL A 280 26.93 21.55 -13.96
N GLN A 281 26.11 22.58 -13.77
CA GLN A 281 25.18 23.08 -14.79
C GLN A 281 25.87 23.56 -16.08
N LYS A 282 27.17 23.89 -16.01
CA LYS A 282 27.93 24.41 -17.19
C LYS A 282 28.48 23.32 -18.12
N LYS A 283 28.51 22.04 -17.68
CA LYS A 283 29.17 20.94 -18.42
C LYS A 283 28.20 19.92 -19.04
N LEU A 284 26.88 20.14 -18.93
CA LEU A 284 25.90 19.18 -19.42
C LEU A 284 25.68 19.28 -20.93
N PRO A 285 25.46 18.16 -21.62
CA PRO A 285 25.10 18.20 -23.05
C PRO A 285 23.82 19.03 -23.25
N GLN A 286 23.76 19.77 -24.38
CA GLN A 286 22.64 20.68 -24.68
C GLN A 286 21.27 20.00 -24.64
N ILE A 287 21.21 18.71 -24.98
CA ILE A 287 19.99 17.91 -25.03
C ILE A 287 19.41 17.66 -23.60
N THR A 288 20.29 17.51 -22.61
CA THR A 288 19.90 17.26 -21.23
C THR A 288 19.52 18.54 -20.46
N ARG A 289 19.93 19.71 -20.93
CA ARG A 289 19.57 21.00 -20.33
C ARG A 289 18.06 21.26 -20.36
N GLY A 290 17.36 20.72 -21.34
CA GLY A 290 15.90 20.80 -21.43
C GLY A 290 15.17 20.01 -20.34
N LEU A 291 15.76 18.89 -19.90
CA LEU A 291 15.17 18.03 -18.85
C LEU A 291 15.47 18.53 -17.44
N MET A 292 16.54 19.32 -17.28
CA MET A 292 16.94 19.90 -15.99
C MET A 292 16.32 21.27 -15.75
N ARG A 293 15.14 21.50 -16.29
CA ARG A 293 14.38 22.73 -15.99
C ARG A 293 13.83 22.65 -14.55
N PRO A 294 13.72 23.79 -13.89
CA PRO A 294 13.15 23.83 -12.53
C PRO A 294 11.71 23.31 -12.45
N ASP A 295 11.00 23.30 -13.57
CA ASP A 295 9.63 22.76 -13.65
C ASP A 295 9.57 21.22 -13.67
N HIS A 296 10.71 20.52 -13.80
CA HIS A 296 10.76 19.07 -13.69
C HIS A 296 11.10 18.65 -12.26
N TYR A 297 10.34 17.71 -11.73
CA TYR A 297 10.58 17.17 -10.39
C TYR A 297 11.82 16.27 -10.36
N PHE A 298 12.65 16.45 -9.34
CA PHE A 298 13.81 15.59 -9.08
C PHE A 298 13.45 14.52 -8.06
N VAL A 299 13.48 13.24 -8.47
CA VAL A 299 13.21 12.06 -7.61
C VAL A 299 11.98 12.31 -6.69
N PRO A 300 10.80 12.58 -7.24
CA PRO A 300 9.64 13.05 -6.45
C PRO A 300 9.16 12.04 -5.39
N ALA A 301 9.34 10.73 -5.61
CA ALA A 301 9.02 9.68 -4.63
C ALA A 301 10.10 9.54 -3.54
N GLY A 302 11.20 10.30 -3.63
CA GLY A 302 12.27 10.28 -2.65
C GLY A 302 13.24 9.12 -2.81
N GLN A 303 14.22 9.07 -1.93
CA GLN A 303 15.26 8.04 -1.95
C GLN A 303 14.97 6.88 -0.99
N SER A 304 15.55 5.72 -1.27
CA SER A 304 15.46 4.53 -0.42
C SER A 304 16.81 3.78 -0.39
N THR A 305 16.93 2.85 0.56
CA THR A 305 18.12 2.01 0.69
C THR A 305 17.71 0.60 1.14
N GLN A 306 18.64 -0.34 1.04
CA GLN A 306 18.43 -1.73 1.46
C GLN A 306 19.64 -2.21 2.27
N MET A 307 19.36 -3.02 3.30
CA MET A 307 20.36 -3.74 4.11
C MET A 307 20.09 -5.24 4.04
N VAL A 308 21.16 -6.02 3.99
CA VAL A 308 21.13 -7.49 4.07
C VAL A 308 21.20 -7.87 5.55
N ILE A 309 20.28 -8.73 6.01
CA ILE A 309 20.12 -9.07 7.43
C ILE A 309 20.52 -10.51 7.68
N GLY A 310 21.48 -10.72 8.56
CA GLY A 310 21.98 -12.05 8.94
C GLY A 310 23.17 -12.53 8.11
N ALA A 311 23.75 -11.68 7.28
CA ALA A 311 25.02 -11.96 6.58
C ALA A 311 26.25 -11.68 7.47
N SER A 312 26.04 -11.01 8.59
CA SER A 312 27.06 -10.59 9.55
C SER A 312 26.46 -10.55 10.95
N ASP A 313 27.29 -10.31 11.97
CA ASP A 313 26.93 -10.46 13.38
C ASP A 313 26.25 -9.23 14.00
N GLU A 314 25.86 -8.25 13.20
CA GLU A 314 25.22 -7.05 13.72
C GLU A 314 23.91 -7.37 14.44
N SER A 315 23.76 -6.76 15.59
CA SER A 315 22.53 -6.82 16.40
C SER A 315 21.39 -6.01 15.75
N ASP A 316 20.15 -6.33 16.12
CA ASP A 316 18.98 -5.57 15.67
C ASP A 316 19.04 -4.12 16.16
N TYR A 317 19.63 -3.89 17.36
CA TYR A 317 19.84 -2.54 17.91
C TYR A 317 20.74 -1.70 16.98
N GLN A 318 21.84 -2.27 16.51
CA GLN A 318 22.73 -1.58 15.55
C GLN A 318 21.98 -1.28 14.26
N ILE A 319 21.23 -2.25 13.74
CA ILE A 319 20.47 -2.12 12.47
C ILE A 319 19.43 -0.98 12.60
N ILE A 320 18.59 -0.97 13.66
CA ILE A 320 17.54 0.03 13.79
C ILE A 320 18.11 1.42 14.16
N SER A 321 19.26 1.48 14.86
CA SER A 321 19.94 2.75 15.15
C SER A 321 20.47 3.39 13.86
N VAL A 322 21.08 2.60 12.99
CA VAL A 322 21.50 3.06 11.65
C VAL A 322 20.27 3.50 10.84
N SER A 323 19.18 2.75 10.92
CA SER A 323 17.93 3.08 10.19
C SER A 323 17.38 4.43 10.67
N GLU A 324 17.32 4.64 12.00
CA GLU A 324 16.89 5.91 12.59
C GLU A 324 17.76 7.07 12.09
N ALA A 325 19.09 6.91 12.14
CA ALA A 325 20.04 7.92 11.67
C ALA A 325 19.83 8.24 10.18
N LEU A 326 19.57 7.24 9.34
CA LEU A 326 19.31 7.42 7.92
C LEU A 326 18.00 8.20 7.67
N TYR A 327 16.95 7.90 8.43
CA TYR A 327 15.68 8.65 8.36
C TYR A 327 15.89 10.11 8.78
N GLN A 328 16.60 10.35 9.88
CA GLN A 328 16.80 11.69 10.44
C GLN A 328 17.76 12.53 9.57
N LYS A 329 18.89 11.95 9.13
CA LYS A 329 19.99 12.71 8.53
C LYS A 329 19.98 12.70 7.01
N PHE A 330 19.32 11.72 6.34
CA PHE A 330 19.27 11.62 4.89
C PHE A 330 17.84 11.72 4.34
N GLU A 331 16.84 11.90 5.21
CA GLU A 331 15.42 12.01 4.81
C GLU A 331 14.97 10.82 3.95
N MET A 332 15.43 9.62 4.30
CA MET A 332 15.07 8.39 3.58
C MET A 332 13.54 8.20 3.57
N LYS A 333 12.98 7.85 2.46
CA LYS A 333 11.54 7.52 2.36
C LYS A 333 11.29 6.10 2.86
N ARG A 334 12.22 5.18 2.61
CA ARG A 334 12.08 3.77 2.98
C ARG A 334 13.45 3.11 3.13
N ILE A 335 13.55 2.25 4.13
CA ILE A 335 14.68 1.32 4.29
C ILE A 335 14.11 -0.09 4.13
N PHE A 336 14.79 -0.91 3.35
CA PHE A 336 14.41 -2.30 3.12
C PHE A 336 15.38 -3.22 3.87
N TYR A 337 14.83 -4.24 4.49
CA TYR A 337 15.56 -5.30 5.17
C TYR A 337 15.38 -6.57 4.34
N SER A 338 16.47 -7.23 3.99
CA SER A 338 16.43 -8.44 3.16
C SER A 338 17.12 -9.58 3.91
N ALA A 339 16.37 -10.57 4.33
CA ALA A 339 16.93 -11.75 5.01
C ALA A 339 17.91 -12.45 4.08
N PHE A 340 19.12 -12.68 4.58
CA PHE A 340 20.24 -13.25 3.86
C PHE A 340 19.98 -14.73 3.51
N ILE A 341 20.40 -15.08 2.30
CA ILE A 341 20.45 -16.49 1.84
C ILE A 341 21.85 -16.70 1.28
N ASN A 342 22.56 -17.72 1.77
CA ASN A 342 23.92 -18.04 1.31
C ASN A 342 23.89 -18.78 -0.03
N VAL A 343 23.50 -18.08 -1.11
CA VAL A 343 23.35 -18.65 -2.46
C VAL A 343 24.68 -19.11 -3.09
N ASN A 344 25.79 -18.62 -2.55
CA ASN A 344 27.14 -18.92 -3.07
C ASN A 344 27.82 -20.03 -2.27
N HIS A 345 27.22 -20.48 -1.17
CA HIS A 345 27.81 -21.41 -0.20
C HIS A 345 29.23 -20.98 0.22
N ASP A 346 29.43 -19.66 0.37
CA ASP A 346 30.70 -19.06 0.78
C ASP A 346 30.95 -19.39 2.26
N SER A 347 32.03 -20.05 2.56
CA SER A 347 32.38 -20.54 3.92
C SER A 347 32.68 -19.41 4.90
N SER A 348 32.93 -18.16 4.42
CA SER A 348 33.15 -17.00 5.27
C SER A 348 31.86 -16.29 5.66
N LEU A 349 30.70 -16.78 5.19
CA LEU A 349 29.38 -16.24 5.51
C LEU A 349 28.60 -17.26 6.35
N PRO A 350 27.67 -16.80 7.18
CA PRO A 350 26.84 -17.71 8.00
C PRO A 350 26.09 -18.73 7.14
N ASP A 351 26.16 -19.98 7.53
CA ASP A 351 25.39 -21.06 6.90
C ASP A 351 24.13 -21.30 7.74
N LEU A 352 23.11 -20.52 7.47
CA LEU A 352 21.83 -20.57 8.18
C LEU A 352 20.94 -21.66 7.57
N PRO A 353 20.12 -22.36 8.38
CA PRO A 353 19.18 -23.39 7.85
C PRO A 353 18.08 -22.80 6.95
N GLY A 354 18.02 -21.48 6.82
CA GLY A 354 17.11 -20.75 5.97
C GLY A 354 17.21 -19.26 6.23
N PRO A 355 16.56 -18.43 5.42
CA PRO A 355 16.60 -16.99 5.64
C PRO A 355 15.94 -16.61 6.97
N PRO A 356 16.52 -15.67 7.75
CA PRO A 356 15.97 -15.26 9.06
C PRO A 356 14.72 -14.37 8.87
N LEU A 357 13.61 -14.96 8.39
CA LEU A 357 12.39 -14.24 8.02
C LEU A 357 11.69 -13.61 9.21
N LEU A 358 11.69 -14.25 10.38
CA LEU A 358 11.09 -13.69 11.59
C LEU A 358 11.84 -12.43 12.03
N ARG A 359 13.18 -12.48 11.99
CA ARG A 359 14.03 -11.32 12.29
C ARG A 359 13.76 -10.16 11.31
N GLU A 360 13.73 -10.47 10.00
CA GLU A 360 13.36 -9.48 8.96
C GLU A 360 12.00 -8.85 9.25
N HIS A 361 11.01 -9.69 9.61
CA HIS A 361 9.65 -9.24 9.92
C HIS A 361 9.63 -8.32 11.16
N ARG A 362 10.36 -8.67 12.22
CA ARG A 362 10.47 -7.82 13.42
C ARG A 362 11.13 -6.47 13.12
N LEU A 363 12.15 -6.46 12.26
CA LEU A 363 12.81 -5.23 11.82
C LEU A 363 11.83 -4.33 11.04
N TYR A 364 11.01 -4.91 10.15
CA TYR A 364 9.95 -4.13 9.45
C TYR A 364 8.90 -3.59 10.42
N GLN A 365 8.52 -4.35 11.45
CA GLN A 365 7.61 -3.87 12.49
C GLN A 365 8.22 -2.71 13.28
N ALA A 366 9.49 -2.84 13.67
CA ALA A 366 10.23 -1.77 14.37
C ALA A 366 10.38 -0.52 13.49
N ASP A 367 10.73 -0.69 12.22
CA ASP A 367 10.77 0.40 11.22
C ASP A 367 9.44 1.17 11.17
N PHE A 368 8.33 0.45 11.23
CA PHE A 368 6.99 1.05 11.25
C PHE A 368 6.78 1.88 12.55
N LEU A 369 7.24 1.37 13.69
CA LEU A 369 7.16 2.09 14.98
C LEU A 369 8.01 3.36 14.95
N LEU A 370 9.25 3.29 14.42
CA LEU A 370 10.12 4.45 14.26
C LEU A 370 9.45 5.52 13.40
N ARG A 371 8.91 5.13 12.23
CA ARG A 371 8.42 6.08 11.24
C ARG A 371 7.05 6.68 11.55
N PHE A 372 6.17 5.95 12.21
CA PHE A 372 4.76 6.34 12.31
C PHE A 372 4.23 6.46 13.75
N TYR A 373 4.95 5.92 14.74
CA TYR A 373 4.48 5.89 16.13
C TYR A 373 5.33 6.75 17.04
N GLY A 374 6.43 7.34 16.54
CA GLY A 374 7.32 8.19 17.33
C GLY A 374 8.15 7.41 18.35
N PHE A 375 8.44 6.14 18.09
CA PHE A 375 9.40 5.37 18.86
C PHE A 375 10.82 5.71 18.43
N ARG A 376 11.77 5.53 19.34
CA ARG A 376 13.20 5.66 19.06
C ARG A 376 13.87 4.28 19.11
N ALA A 377 15.02 4.16 18.46
CA ALA A 377 15.78 2.90 18.45
C ALA A 377 16.19 2.49 19.88
N ASP A 378 16.68 3.45 20.67
CA ASP A 378 17.10 3.23 22.05
C ASP A 378 15.94 2.96 23.02
N GLU A 379 14.72 3.31 22.62
CA GLU A 379 13.48 2.98 23.35
C GLU A 379 13.09 1.51 23.11
N LEU A 380 13.31 1.01 21.90
CA LEU A 380 12.91 -0.35 21.50
C LEU A 380 13.91 -1.42 21.94
N LEU A 381 15.21 -1.13 21.83
CA LEU A 381 16.30 -2.04 22.13
C LEU A 381 17.46 -1.31 22.85
N SER A 382 18.38 -2.06 23.42
CA SER A 382 19.56 -1.52 24.12
C SER A 382 20.75 -2.47 23.93
N GLU A 383 21.93 -2.03 24.37
CA GLU A 383 23.14 -2.88 24.36
C GLU A 383 22.96 -4.16 25.21
N LYS A 384 22.15 -4.08 26.26
CA LYS A 384 21.86 -5.24 27.14
C LYS A 384 20.86 -6.21 26.49
N ASN A 385 19.91 -5.67 25.73
CA ASN A 385 18.90 -6.45 25.00
C ASN A 385 18.94 -6.06 23.53
N PRO A 386 19.96 -6.54 22.78
CA PRO A 386 20.25 -5.98 21.45
C PRO A 386 19.40 -6.55 20.31
N ASN A 387 18.65 -7.62 20.55
CA ASN A 387 17.86 -8.28 19.48
C ASN A 387 16.39 -8.39 19.86
N PHE A 388 15.52 -8.30 18.85
CA PHE A 388 14.07 -8.42 19.03
C PHE A 388 13.70 -9.86 19.41
N ASN A 389 12.68 -9.95 20.24
CA ASN A 389 12.03 -11.22 20.54
C ASN A 389 11.28 -11.70 19.28
N GLU A 390 11.57 -12.93 18.84
CA GLU A 390 10.91 -13.48 17.65
C GLU A 390 9.45 -13.86 17.89
N GLN A 391 9.07 -14.18 19.15
CA GLN A 391 7.73 -14.66 19.49
C GLN A 391 6.70 -13.53 19.62
N ILE A 392 7.13 -12.35 20.12
CA ILE A 392 6.23 -11.20 20.31
C ILE A 392 6.67 -10.01 19.46
N ASP A 393 5.71 -9.18 19.04
CA ASP A 393 6.03 -8.02 18.21
C ASP A 393 6.78 -6.95 19.02
N PRO A 394 7.58 -6.08 18.35
CA PRO A 394 8.41 -5.09 19.05
C PRO A 394 7.65 -4.14 19.98
N LYS A 395 6.41 -3.78 19.64
CA LYS A 395 5.58 -2.90 20.48
C LYS A 395 5.11 -3.61 21.75
N CYS A 396 4.70 -4.87 21.64
CA CYS A 396 4.37 -5.70 22.81
C CYS A 396 5.63 -5.95 23.66
N ASN A 397 6.76 -6.22 23.02
CA ASN A 397 8.03 -6.41 23.72
C ASN A 397 8.40 -5.14 24.51
N TRP A 398 8.26 -3.96 23.91
CA TRP A 398 8.47 -2.69 24.61
C TRP A 398 7.54 -2.55 25.83
N ALA A 399 6.24 -2.82 25.64
CA ALA A 399 5.23 -2.67 26.71
C ALA A 399 5.52 -3.59 27.91
N VAL A 400 5.99 -4.82 27.66
CA VAL A 400 6.36 -5.79 28.71
C VAL A 400 7.56 -5.29 29.54
N HIS A 401 8.48 -4.57 28.89
CA HIS A 401 9.65 -3.98 29.58
C HIS A 401 9.35 -2.63 30.25
N HIS A 402 8.13 -2.09 30.05
CA HIS A 402 7.69 -0.81 30.61
C HIS A 402 6.32 -0.93 31.30
N LEU A 403 6.16 -1.99 32.10
CA LEU A 403 4.90 -2.23 32.83
C LEU A 403 4.55 -1.09 33.79
N GLU A 404 5.54 -0.33 34.21
CA GLU A 404 5.38 0.86 35.05
C GLU A 404 4.58 1.98 34.39
N LEU A 405 4.43 1.94 33.05
CA LEU A 405 3.65 2.91 32.28
C LEU A 405 2.20 2.47 32.07
N PHE A 406 1.82 1.30 32.61
CA PHE A 406 0.49 0.72 32.43
C PHE A 406 -0.21 0.48 33.78
N PRO A 407 -1.53 0.65 33.86
CA PRO A 407 -2.50 0.91 32.76
C PRO A 407 -2.54 2.36 32.29
N VAL A 408 -2.88 2.56 31.02
CA VAL A 408 -3.04 3.89 30.41
C VAL A 408 -4.51 4.31 30.46
N GLU A 409 -4.79 5.49 31.01
CA GLU A 409 -6.14 6.09 31.03
C GLU A 409 -6.44 6.70 29.66
N ILE A 410 -7.23 5.98 28.85
CA ILE A 410 -7.47 6.31 27.43
C ILE A 410 -8.23 7.63 27.20
N ASN A 411 -9.02 8.08 28.19
CA ASN A 411 -9.79 9.33 28.07
C ASN A 411 -8.91 10.58 28.25
N ARG A 412 -7.72 10.43 28.84
CA ARG A 412 -6.80 11.52 29.15
C ARG A 412 -5.48 11.43 28.40
N ALA A 413 -5.18 10.24 27.85
CA ALA A 413 -3.93 9.98 27.15
C ALA A 413 -3.84 10.79 25.86
N ASP A 414 -2.68 11.38 25.63
CA ASP A 414 -2.37 12.03 24.36
C ASP A 414 -2.18 10.99 23.23
N TYR A 415 -2.06 11.49 22.01
CA TYR A 415 -1.95 10.66 20.81
C TYR A 415 -0.77 9.67 20.87
N TYR A 416 0.39 10.13 21.31
CA TYR A 416 1.60 9.29 21.31
C TYR A 416 1.59 8.28 22.46
N THR A 417 1.01 8.64 23.59
CA THR A 417 0.74 7.70 24.70
C THR A 417 -0.18 6.56 24.23
N LEU A 418 -1.25 6.90 23.53
CA LEU A 418 -2.15 5.88 22.95
C LEU A 418 -1.41 4.98 21.97
N LEU A 419 -0.48 5.52 21.17
CA LEU A 419 0.30 4.73 20.21
C LEU A 419 1.27 3.75 20.89
N ARG A 420 1.59 3.93 22.17
CA ARG A 420 2.44 2.99 22.92
C ARG A 420 1.66 1.78 23.44
N VAL A 421 0.33 1.86 23.50
CA VAL A 421 -0.51 0.74 23.96
C VAL A 421 -0.60 -0.33 22.87
N PRO A 422 -0.21 -1.60 23.15
CA PRO A 422 -0.37 -2.70 22.18
C PRO A 422 -1.82 -2.81 21.69
N GLY A 423 -1.99 -3.02 20.39
CA GLY A 423 -3.31 -3.10 19.76
C GLY A 423 -3.89 -1.74 19.33
N ILE A 424 -3.38 -0.61 19.83
CA ILE A 424 -3.86 0.72 19.39
C ILE A 424 -2.96 1.22 18.27
N GLY A 425 -3.53 1.37 17.08
CA GLY A 425 -2.85 1.94 15.91
C GLY A 425 -3.21 3.40 15.69
N THR A 426 -2.59 4.04 14.69
CA THR A 426 -2.78 5.46 14.37
C THR A 426 -4.25 5.83 14.11
N LYS A 427 -5.00 4.95 13.41
CA LYS A 427 -6.44 5.17 13.16
C LYS A 427 -7.25 5.10 14.45
N SER A 428 -6.98 4.10 15.30
CA SER A 428 -7.66 3.94 16.58
C SER A 428 -7.35 5.11 17.53
N ALA A 429 -6.08 5.50 17.63
CA ALA A 429 -5.66 6.63 18.47
C ALA A 429 -6.38 7.92 18.05
N ARG A 430 -6.42 8.23 16.74
CA ARG A 430 -7.15 9.42 16.23
C ARG A 430 -8.65 9.36 16.55
N ARG A 431 -9.28 8.19 16.41
CA ARG A 431 -10.71 8.00 16.75
C ARG A 431 -10.96 8.20 18.24
N ILE A 432 -10.10 7.68 19.11
CA ILE A 432 -10.18 7.88 20.56
C ILE A 432 -10.08 9.37 20.89
N MET A 433 -9.09 10.08 20.32
CA MET A 433 -8.91 11.51 20.51
C MET A 433 -10.14 12.31 20.04
N ALA A 434 -10.68 11.98 18.87
CA ALA A 434 -11.84 12.67 18.29
C ALA A 434 -13.14 12.43 19.10
N ALA A 435 -13.26 11.27 19.74
CA ALA A 435 -14.43 10.92 20.54
C ALA A 435 -14.54 11.70 21.86
N GLY A 436 -13.45 12.37 22.30
CA GLY A 436 -13.45 13.41 23.31
C GLY A 436 -14.25 13.16 24.60
N GLY A 437 -14.02 12.04 25.27
CA GLY A 437 -14.54 11.82 26.64
C GLY A 437 -16.01 11.43 26.76
N THR A 438 -16.74 11.19 25.67
CA THR A 438 -18.08 10.62 25.77
C THR A 438 -17.99 9.10 26.01
N GLN A 439 -18.32 8.67 27.22
CA GLN A 439 -18.08 7.32 27.74
C GLN A 439 -18.62 6.18 26.87
N SER A 440 -19.75 6.35 26.22
CA SER A 440 -20.43 5.30 25.45
C SER A 440 -19.66 4.89 24.17
N TRP A 441 -19.03 5.82 23.49
CA TRP A 441 -18.37 5.60 22.20
C TRP A 441 -17.00 4.93 22.34
N ILE A 442 -16.25 5.26 23.39
CA ILE A 442 -14.91 4.71 23.63
C ILE A 442 -14.98 3.20 23.86
N PHE A 443 -16.04 2.73 24.54
CA PHE A 443 -16.26 1.31 24.80
C PHE A 443 -16.52 0.51 23.51
N GLN A 444 -17.21 1.09 22.55
CA GLN A 444 -17.45 0.47 21.23
C GLN A 444 -16.19 0.42 20.38
N ILE A 445 -15.42 1.49 20.42
CA ILE A 445 -14.13 1.56 19.72
C ILE A 445 -13.13 0.54 20.29
N UNK A 446 -13.10 0.51 21.36
CA UNK A 446 -12.27 -0.35 21.98
C UNK A 446 -12.63 -1.78 21.78
N ARG A 447 -13.79 -1.96 21.84
CA ARG A 447 -14.25 -3.33 21.63
C ARG A 447 -14.01 -3.81 20.19
N ARG A 448 -14.19 -2.98 19.20
CA ARG A 448 -13.93 -3.31 17.78
C ARG A 448 -12.44 -3.32 17.41
N SER A 449 -11.61 -2.50 18.08
CA SER A 449 -10.17 -2.44 17.80
C SER A 449 -9.38 -3.58 18.47
N VAL A 450 -9.86 -4.09 19.60
CA VAL A 450 -9.21 -5.16 20.38
C VAL A 450 -9.50 -6.56 19.79
N LEU A 451 -10.51 -6.69 18.93
CA LEU A 451 -10.90 -7.97 18.31
C LEU A 451 -9.90 -8.52 17.28
N PHE A 452 -8.88 -7.76 16.95
CA PHE A 452 -7.89 -8.19 15.95
C PHE A 452 -6.51 -8.55 16.47
N UNK A 453 -6.37 -8.39 17.58
CA UNK A 453 -5.17 -8.77 18.05
C UNK A 453 -5.32 -9.96 18.84
N ASN A 454 -4.64 -10.78 18.64
CA ASN A 454 -4.47 -11.95 19.52
C ASN A 454 -3.93 -11.60 20.93
N VAL A 455 -4.07 -10.39 21.36
CA VAL A 455 -3.72 -9.94 22.70
C VAL A 455 -5.01 -9.76 23.48
N GLN A 456 -5.25 -10.64 24.44
CA GLN A 456 -6.38 -10.49 25.38
C GLN A 456 -6.08 -9.29 26.30
N CYS A 457 -6.56 -8.11 25.92
CA CYS A 457 -6.66 -6.98 26.84
C CYS A 457 -7.96 -7.17 27.64
N ILE A 458 -7.86 -7.51 28.91
CA ILE A 458 -9.01 -7.58 29.79
C ILE A 458 -9.37 -6.16 30.22
N LEU A 459 -10.53 -5.70 29.77
CA LEU A 459 -11.14 -4.48 30.28
C LEU A 459 -11.75 -4.79 31.63
N SER A 460 -11.09 -4.39 32.72
CA SER A 460 -11.69 -4.49 34.06
C SER A 460 -12.61 -3.31 34.28
N PRO A 461 -13.89 -3.53 34.66
CA PRO A 461 -14.79 -2.44 35.00
C PRO A 461 -14.47 -1.98 36.44
N VAL A 462 -13.49 -1.14 36.58
CA VAL A 462 -13.35 -0.34 37.80
C VAL A 462 -14.20 0.90 37.58
N LYS A 463 -15.13 1.14 38.50
CA LYS A 463 -16.12 2.24 38.44
C LYS A 463 -15.63 3.49 37.66
N GLU A 464 -16.25 3.69 36.53
CA GLU A 464 -16.17 4.92 35.72
C GLU A 464 -14.87 5.20 34.95
N ARG A 465 -13.90 4.26 34.83
CA ARG A 465 -12.65 4.49 34.09
C ARG A 465 -12.25 3.27 33.25
N UNK A 466 -11.98 3.21 32.13
CA UNK A 466 -11.64 2.31 31.44
C UNK A 466 -10.30 2.20 31.40
N CYS A 467 -9.82 1.69 31.96
CA CYS A 467 -8.39 1.40 31.89
C CYS A 467 -8.13 0.14 31.05
N ILE A 468 -7.21 0.20 30.16
CA ILE A 468 -6.71 -1.00 29.44
C ILE A 468 -5.58 -1.57 30.30
N ILE A 469 -5.82 -2.72 30.92
CA ILE A 469 -4.81 -3.46 31.68
C ILE A 469 -4.34 -4.61 30.78
N PRO A 470 -3.06 -4.65 30.38
CA PRO A 470 -2.49 -5.88 29.85
C PRO A 470 -2.33 -6.85 31.03
N VAL A 471 -3.22 -7.84 31.14
CA VAL A 471 -3.09 -8.88 32.17
C VAL A 471 -2.10 -9.92 31.67
N TRP A 472 -0.86 -9.77 32.09
CA TRP A 472 0.17 -10.79 31.92
C TRP A 472 0.32 -11.51 33.26
N ARG A 473 -0.08 -12.75 33.31
CA ARG A 473 0.33 -13.62 34.43
C ARG A 473 1.78 -14.04 34.17
N LYS A 474 2.66 -13.84 35.16
CA LYS A 474 4.06 -14.25 35.12
C LYS A 474 4.24 -15.73 34.70
N ASP A 475 3.23 -16.55 35.00
CA ASP A 475 3.24 -18.00 34.72
C ASP A 475 3.10 -18.34 33.23
N ILE A 476 2.71 -17.37 32.39
CA ILE A 476 2.53 -17.57 30.94
C ILE A 476 3.82 -17.33 30.16
N LEU A 477 4.78 -16.63 30.75
CA LEU A 477 6.06 -16.28 30.10
C LEU A 477 6.99 -17.50 29.85
N HIS A 478 6.76 -18.62 30.58
CA HIS A 478 7.58 -19.83 30.41
C HIS A 478 6.92 -20.94 29.58
N GLY A 479 5.67 -20.76 29.11
CA GLY A 479 4.94 -21.84 28.49
C GLY A 479 4.11 -21.46 27.26
N ILE A 480 4.59 -20.51 26.45
CA ILE A 480 3.85 -20.25 25.23
C ILE A 480 4.14 -21.32 24.19
N UNK A 481 3.68 -22.30 24.44
CA UNK A 481 3.56 -23.18 23.46
C UNK A 481 2.33 -22.86 22.73
N CYS A 482 2.21 -22.91 21.91
CA CYS A 482 1.09 -22.83 21.00
C CYS A 482 -0.27 -23.14 21.66
N ILE A 483 -0.94 -22.16 22.15
CA ILE A 483 -2.36 -22.35 22.50
C ILE A 483 -3.20 -22.00 21.27
N ARG A 484 -3.29 -22.95 20.34
CA ARG A 484 -4.43 -23.02 19.42
C ARG A 484 -5.62 -23.58 20.22
N ASN A 485 -6.70 -22.85 20.23
CA ASN A 485 -8.02 -23.22 20.81
C ASN A 485 -8.18 -23.07 22.33
N VAL A 486 -8.23 -21.83 22.81
CA VAL A 486 -8.97 -21.56 24.06
C VAL A 486 -10.24 -20.77 23.68
N ARG A 487 -11.36 -21.49 23.58
CA ARG A 487 -12.69 -20.87 23.57
C ARG A 487 -12.95 -20.29 24.96
N CYS A 488 -13.02 -18.97 25.02
CA CYS A 488 -13.40 -18.32 26.29
C CYS A 488 -14.86 -18.64 26.60
N ARG A 489 -15.10 -19.32 27.72
CA ARG A 489 -16.43 -19.70 28.20
C ARG A 489 -17.28 -18.49 28.65
N CYS A 490 -16.72 -17.31 28.74
CA CYS A 490 -17.43 -16.11 29.23
C CYS A 490 -18.33 -15.43 28.19
N CYS A 491 -18.27 -15.84 26.92
CA CYS A 491 -19.07 -15.25 25.85
C CYS A 491 -20.40 -15.98 25.57
N PHE A 492 -20.76 -16.95 26.40
CA PHE A 492 -21.99 -17.73 26.21
C PHE A 492 -23.09 -17.31 27.19
N ARG A 493 -23.51 -16.07 27.11
CA ARG A 493 -24.87 -15.63 27.53
C ARG A 493 -25.19 -14.27 26.89
N MET A 494 -25.22 -14.24 25.57
CA MET A 494 -26.07 -13.29 24.86
C MET A 494 -27.14 -14.15 24.19
N GLU A 495 -28.29 -14.20 24.79
CA GLU A 495 -29.48 -14.67 24.11
C GLU A 495 -29.60 -13.92 22.79
N ARG A 496 -29.76 -14.65 21.73
CA ARG A 496 -30.07 -14.09 20.42
C ARG A 496 -31.32 -13.22 20.58
N CYS A 497 -31.15 -11.91 20.45
CA CYS A 497 -32.31 -11.08 20.16
C CYS A 497 -32.77 -11.51 18.75
N ARG A 498 -33.74 -12.38 18.70
CA ARG A 498 -34.50 -12.60 17.48
C ARG A 498 -35.15 -11.26 17.13
N PRO A 499 -35.20 -10.88 15.86
CA PRO A 499 -36.08 -9.77 15.50
C PRO A 499 -37.46 -10.09 16.03
N MET A 500 -38.04 -9.16 16.75
CA MET A 500 -39.43 -9.30 17.22
C MET A 500 -40.29 -9.49 15.97
N SER A 501 -40.73 -10.72 15.79
CA SER A 501 -41.67 -10.99 14.74
C SER A 501 -43.00 -10.33 15.10
N SER A 502 -43.72 -9.95 14.07
CA SER A 502 -45.04 -9.30 14.11
C SER A 502 -46.15 -9.99 14.92
N TYR A 503 -45.81 -11.00 15.70
CA TYR A 503 -46.79 -11.75 16.51
C TYR A 503 -47.22 -11.04 17.80
N HIS A 504 -46.52 -9.99 18.23
CA HIS A 504 -46.87 -9.32 19.49
C HIS A 504 -48.05 -8.35 19.32
N CYS A 505 -48.34 -7.93 18.09
CA CYS A 505 -49.42 -6.97 17.82
C CYS A 505 -50.84 -7.58 17.84
N LEU A 506 -50.94 -8.93 17.76
CA LEU A 506 -52.25 -9.62 17.71
C LEU A 506 -52.92 -9.79 19.07
N MET A 507 -52.22 -9.53 20.18
CA MET A 507 -52.76 -9.81 21.52
C MET A 507 -53.16 -8.53 22.33
N THR A 508 -52.89 -7.32 21.83
CA THR A 508 -53.15 -6.10 22.61
C THR A 508 -54.27 -5.22 22.08
N GLY A 509 -54.93 -5.60 20.99
CA GLY A 509 -56.11 -4.88 20.48
C GLY A 509 -55.92 -3.41 20.11
N GLU A 510 -54.67 -2.96 20.00
CA GLU A 510 -54.39 -1.60 19.49
C GLU A 510 -54.48 -1.60 17.96
N ASN A 511 -55.22 -0.66 17.39
CA ASN A 511 -55.33 -0.43 15.95
C ASN A 511 -53.95 -0.09 15.38
N CYS A 512 -53.22 -1.13 14.98
CA CYS A 512 -52.03 -0.95 14.17
C CYS A 512 -52.49 -0.61 12.75
N SER A 513 -52.52 0.68 12.41
CA SER A 513 -52.67 1.08 11.01
C SER A 513 -51.47 0.51 10.27
N MET A 514 -51.67 -0.58 9.52
CA MET A 514 -50.63 -1.08 8.59
C MET A 514 -50.27 0.04 7.61
N SER A 515 -49.11 0.62 7.79
CA SER A 515 -48.58 1.57 6.79
C SER A 515 -48.40 0.79 5.49
N GLU A 516 -49.00 1.28 4.41
CA GLU A 516 -48.87 0.72 3.07
C GLU A 516 -47.38 0.64 2.69
N GLN A 517 -46.84 -0.55 2.52
CA GLN A 517 -45.47 -0.75 2.06
C GLN A 517 -45.43 -0.56 0.54
N ILE A 518 -44.47 0.23 0.06
CA ILE A 518 -44.30 0.49 -1.37
C ILE A 518 -42.94 -0.09 -1.79
N VAL A 519 -42.95 -0.92 -2.81
CA VAL A 519 -41.73 -1.44 -3.46
C VAL A 519 -41.64 -0.81 -4.86
N ILE A 520 -40.57 -0.04 -5.09
CA ILE A 520 -40.29 0.53 -6.40
C ILE A 520 -39.35 -0.42 -7.14
N ARG A 521 -39.84 -1.04 -8.18
CA ARG A 521 -39.10 -2.01 -8.99
C ARG A 521 -38.51 -1.30 -10.21
N CYS A 522 -37.23 -1.53 -10.45
CA CYS A 522 -36.51 -0.89 -11.56
C CYS A 522 -35.54 -1.87 -12.20
N GLU A 523 -35.05 -1.50 -13.37
CA GLU A 523 -33.96 -2.21 -14.06
C GLU A 523 -32.73 -2.32 -13.16
N ASP A 524 -32.03 -3.46 -13.22
CA ASP A 524 -30.77 -3.68 -12.47
C ASP A 524 -29.60 -2.97 -13.18
N SER A 525 -29.70 -1.63 -13.21
CA SER A 525 -28.71 -0.71 -13.76
C SER A 525 -28.57 0.50 -12.86
N LEU A 526 -27.47 1.23 -12.97
CA LEU A 526 -27.25 2.47 -12.20
C LEU A 526 -28.36 3.48 -12.53
N GLU A 527 -28.68 3.61 -13.82
CA GLU A 527 -29.70 4.51 -14.34
C GLU A 527 -31.09 4.15 -13.82
N GLY A 528 -31.41 2.84 -13.80
CA GLY A 528 -32.67 2.33 -13.25
C GLY A 528 -32.83 2.69 -11.78
N ILE A 529 -31.77 2.44 -10.99
CA ILE A 529 -31.80 2.73 -9.54
C ILE A 529 -31.88 4.24 -9.28
N PHE A 530 -31.13 5.09 -10.03
CA PHE A 530 -31.23 6.55 -9.88
C PHE A 530 -32.63 7.06 -10.25
N THR A 531 -33.27 6.45 -11.26
CA THR A 531 -34.67 6.77 -11.61
C THR A 531 -35.61 6.38 -10.48
N ALA A 532 -35.46 5.18 -9.91
CA ALA A 532 -36.26 4.69 -8.78
C ALA A 532 -36.07 5.58 -7.54
N LEU A 533 -34.86 6.07 -7.27
CA LEU A 533 -34.57 7.03 -6.18
C LEU A 533 -35.38 8.32 -6.38
N PHE A 534 -35.44 8.86 -7.62
CA PHE A 534 -36.23 10.04 -7.93
C PHE A 534 -37.71 9.80 -7.57
N ASP A 535 -38.28 8.68 -8.07
CA ASP A 535 -39.69 8.36 -7.85
C ASP A 535 -39.98 8.04 -6.38
N ALA A 536 -39.04 7.45 -5.66
CA ALA A 536 -39.16 7.25 -4.20
C ALA A 536 -39.31 8.57 -3.44
N PHE A 537 -38.53 9.60 -3.84
CA PHE A 537 -38.66 10.94 -3.23
C PHE A 537 -39.99 11.62 -3.64
N VAL A 538 -40.48 11.41 -4.84
CA VAL A 538 -41.80 11.89 -5.24
C VAL A 538 -42.91 11.22 -4.42
N CYS A 539 -42.85 9.90 -4.25
CA CYS A 539 -43.80 9.13 -3.43
C CYS A 539 -43.75 9.59 -1.97
N LYS A 540 -42.53 9.73 -1.40
CA LYS A 540 -42.34 10.20 -0.02
C LYS A 540 -42.95 11.58 0.20
N ASN A 541 -42.78 12.50 -0.74
CA ASN A 541 -43.33 13.86 -0.61
C ASN A 541 -44.87 13.91 -0.70
N LYS A 542 -45.49 12.96 -1.38
CA LYS A 542 -46.95 12.80 -1.43
C LYS A 542 -47.52 12.14 -0.16
N MET A 543 -46.73 11.30 0.53
CA MET A 543 -47.12 10.65 1.76
C MET A 543 -46.97 11.64 2.93
N LYS A 544 -48.05 12.00 3.57
CA LYS A 544 -48.07 12.95 4.72
C LYS A 544 -47.53 12.32 6.02
N THR A 545 -47.08 11.07 5.98
CA THR A 545 -46.51 10.37 7.13
C THR A 545 -45.00 10.53 7.21
N PRO A 546 -44.42 10.55 8.42
CA PRO A 546 -42.95 10.52 8.51
C PRO A 546 -42.39 9.30 7.79
N TYR A 547 -41.29 9.48 7.06
CA TYR A 547 -40.60 8.41 6.41
C TYR A 547 -40.15 7.39 7.47
N THR A 548 -40.82 6.27 7.50
CA THR A 548 -40.41 5.09 8.25
C THR A 548 -40.39 3.96 7.24
N ASP A 549 -39.38 3.27 7.07
CA ASP A 549 -39.12 2.00 6.37
C ASP A 549 -40.23 1.44 5.44
N SER A 550 -41.12 2.33 4.93
CA SER A 550 -42.30 1.96 4.13
C SER A 550 -42.04 1.98 2.61
N ILE A 551 -40.89 2.55 2.18
CA ILE A 551 -40.53 2.57 0.75
C ILE A 551 -39.20 1.81 0.60
N SER A 552 -39.19 0.84 -0.31
CA SER A 552 -37.98 0.08 -0.68
C SER A 552 -37.78 0.11 -2.19
N ILE A 553 -36.53 -0.11 -2.63
CA ILE A 553 -36.17 -0.18 -4.05
C ILE A 553 -35.66 -1.58 -4.33
N ALA A 554 -36.26 -2.25 -5.31
CA ALA A 554 -35.87 -3.57 -5.79
C ALA A 554 -35.35 -3.44 -7.23
N ALA A 555 -34.06 -3.74 -7.42
CA ALA A 555 -33.43 -3.71 -8.75
C ALA A 555 -33.46 -5.12 -9.38
N GLY A 556 -33.93 -5.22 -10.61
CA GLY A 556 -34.02 -6.46 -11.38
C GLY A 556 -35.25 -7.30 -11.05
N GLU A 557 -35.29 -8.50 -11.60
CA GLU A 557 -36.37 -9.48 -11.36
C GLU A 557 -36.25 -10.03 -9.93
N GLY A 558 -37.37 -10.22 -9.27
CA GLY A 558 -37.42 -10.77 -7.92
C GLY A 558 -38.79 -11.24 -7.55
N GLU A 559 -38.91 -11.96 -6.45
CA GLU A 559 -40.20 -12.46 -5.96
C GLU A 559 -41.13 -11.30 -5.58
N MET A 560 -42.43 -11.47 -5.88
CA MET A 560 -43.45 -10.51 -5.49
C MET A 560 -43.50 -10.39 -3.96
N THR A 561 -43.53 -9.17 -3.47
CA THR A 561 -43.62 -8.90 -2.02
C THR A 561 -45.09 -8.92 -1.63
N LEU A 562 -45.48 -9.94 -0.87
CA LEU A 562 -46.84 -10.04 -0.33
C LEU A 562 -47.19 -8.83 0.54
N PHE A 563 -48.36 -8.25 0.35
CA PHE A 563 -48.88 -7.09 1.07
C PHE A 563 -48.15 -5.77 0.85
N ALA A 564 -47.38 -5.63 -0.28
CA ALA A 564 -46.78 -4.39 -0.68
C ALA A 564 -47.35 -3.92 -2.00
N ARG A 565 -47.48 -2.61 -2.16
CA ARG A 565 -47.81 -1.98 -3.47
C ARG A 565 -46.57 -1.90 -4.31
N GLU A 566 -46.52 -2.61 -5.42
CA GLU A 566 -45.39 -2.54 -6.35
C GLU A 566 -45.63 -1.43 -7.39
N ILE A 567 -44.59 -0.66 -7.66
CA ILE A 567 -44.56 0.40 -8.69
C ILE A 567 -43.38 0.09 -9.60
N GLU A 568 -43.67 -0.29 -10.84
CA GLU A 568 -42.64 -0.53 -11.84
C GLU A 568 -42.22 0.80 -12.49
N VAL A 569 -40.91 1.03 -12.59
CA VAL A 569 -40.34 2.28 -13.09
C VAL A 569 -39.38 1.98 -14.25
N GLN A 570 -39.63 2.60 -15.39
CA GLN A 570 -38.74 2.55 -16.55
C GLN A 570 -37.66 3.60 -16.43
N THR A 571 -36.44 3.26 -16.88
CA THR A 571 -35.28 4.14 -16.84
C THR A 571 -35.52 5.45 -17.60
N ASP A 572 -35.27 6.58 -16.93
CA ASP A 572 -35.51 7.94 -17.45
C ASP A 572 -34.28 8.81 -17.23
N ALA A 573 -33.60 9.18 -18.31
CA ALA A 573 -32.36 9.95 -18.30
C ALA A 573 -32.53 11.34 -17.63
N GLN A 574 -33.70 11.97 -17.73
CA GLN A 574 -33.94 13.26 -17.08
C GLN A 574 -34.03 13.13 -15.55
N LYS A 575 -34.68 12.05 -15.08
CA LYS A 575 -34.76 11.77 -13.64
C LYS A 575 -33.37 11.43 -13.08
N VAL A 576 -32.58 10.64 -13.81
CA VAL A 576 -31.18 10.32 -13.45
C VAL A 576 -30.38 11.61 -13.28
N GLN A 577 -30.40 12.48 -14.31
CA GLN A 577 -29.65 13.74 -14.29
C GLN A 577 -30.06 14.63 -13.08
N LYS A 578 -31.37 14.75 -12.81
CA LYS A 578 -31.87 15.53 -11.67
C LYS A 578 -31.43 14.93 -10.33
N THR A 579 -31.44 13.60 -10.19
CA THR A 579 -31.02 12.91 -8.97
C THR A 579 -29.54 13.13 -8.72
N VAL A 580 -28.69 12.87 -9.72
CA VAL A 580 -27.24 13.06 -9.65
C VAL A 580 -26.90 14.52 -9.32
N TYR A 581 -27.49 15.46 -10.04
CA TYR A 581 -27.29 16.89 -9.81
C TYR A 581 -27.68 17.30 -8.37
N SER A 582 -28.82 16.80 -7.86
CA SER A 582 -29.28 17.10 -6.50
C SER A 582 -28.31 16.58 -5.44
N ILE A 583 -27.76 15.37 -5.64
CA ILE A 583 -26.78 14.77 -4.73
C ILE A 583 -25.47 15.59 -4.75
N GLN A 584 -24.95 15.86 -5.93
CA GLN A 584 -23.67 16.57 -6.09
C GLN A 584 -23.75 18.02 -5.59
N SER A 585 -24.80 18.75 -5.91
CA SER A 585 -24.95 20.15 -5.53
C SER A 585 -25.20 20.35 -4.03
N ARG A 586 -25.97 19.47 -3.40
CA ARG A 586 -26.34 19.59 -1.98
C ARG A 586 -25.41 18.89 -1.02
N LEU A 587 -24.88 17.70 -1.41
CA LEU A 587 -24.07 16.86 -0.54
C LEU A 587 -22.59 16.82 -0.96
N GLY A 588 -22.29 17.20 -2.21
CA GLY A 588 -20.92 17.24 -2.73
C GLY A 588 -20.48 15.95 -3.40
N TYR A 589 -19.41 16.05 -4.20
CA TYR A 589 -18.89 14.96 -5.02
C TYR A 589 -18.43 13.76 -4.17
N PRO A 590 -17.74 13.91 -3.02
CA PRO A 590 -17.31 12.73 -2.24
C PRO A 590 -18.47 11.87 -1.73
N VAL A 591 -19.62 12.49 -1.39
CA VAL A 591 -20.81 11.72 -0.99
C VAL A 591 -21.38 11.00 -2.21
N TYR A 592 -21.51 11.69 -3.34
CA TYR A 592 -21.98 11.08 -4.60
C TYR A 592 -21.14 9.85 -4.97
N ASP A 593 -19.82 9.99 -4.89
CA ASP A 593 -18.83 8.93 -5.19
C ASP A 593 -19.07 7.69 -4.29
N THR A 594 -19.22 7.91 -2.98
CA THR A 594 -19.52 6.83 -2.02
C THR A 594 -20.84 6.12 -2.37
N LEU A 595 -21.87 6.89 -2.75
CA LEU A 595 -23.18 6.34 -3.12
C LEU A 595 -23.11 5.56 -4.43
N LEU A 596 -22.39 6.09 -5.43
CA LEU A 596 -22.15 5.42 -6.70
C LEU A 596 -21.50 4.06 -6.49
N HIS A 597 -20.43 4.01 -5.67
CA HIS A 597 -19.77 2.75 -5.32
C HIS A 597 -20.75 1.79 -4.61
N ALA A 598 -21.53 2.28 -3.64
CA ALA A 598 -22.50 1.43 -2.95
C ALA A 598 -23.54 0.84 -3.92
N LEU A 599 -23.97 1.61 -4.92
CA LEU A 599 -24.95 1.17 -5.93
C LEU A 599 -24.35 0.15 -6.91
N CYS A 600 -23.03 0.15 -7.10
CA CYS A 600 -22.35 -0.86 -7.92
C CYS A 600 -22.30 -2.25 -7.25
N HIS A 601 -22.63 -2.37 -5.96
CA HIS A 601 -22.65 -3.65 -5.24
C HIS A 601 -23.76 -4.56 -5.79
N PHE A 602 -23.59 -5.88 -5.67
CA PHE A 602 -24.54 -6.86 -6.20
C PHE A 602 -25.71 -7.18 -5.24
N GLU A 603 -25.63 -6.79 -3.96
CA GLU A 603 -26.69 -7.09 -2.96
C GLU A 603 -27.97 -6.30 -3.25
N GLY A 604 -29.14 -6.98 -3.14
CA GLY A 604 -30.44 -6.42 -3.55
C GLY A 604 -30.94 -5.24 -2.72
N ASP A 605 -30.42 -5.07 -1.49
CA ASP A 605 -30.84 -3.98 -0.61
C ASP A 605 -30.11 -2.63 -0.88
N ARG A 606 -29.20 -2.58 -1.84
CA ARG A 606 -28.38 -1.41 -2.11
C ARG A 606 -29.17 -0.12 -2.42
N GLY A 607 -30.22 -0.26 -3.24
CA GLY A 607 -31.11 0.87 -3.57
C GLY A 607 -31.84 1.41 -2.35
N THR A 608 -32.39 0.52 -1.52
CA THR A 608 -33.07 0.87 -0.26
C THR A 608 -32.10 1.51 0.74
N ALA A 609 -30.88 0.96 0.86
CA ALA A 609 -29.85 1.52 1.75
C ALA A 609 -29.49 2.96 1.35
N VAL A 610 -29.31 3.20 0.03
CA VAL A 610 -28.99 4.54 -0.51
C VAL A 610 -30.19 5.49 -0.32
N LEU A 611 -31.41 5.03 -0.54
CA LEU A 611 -32.62 5.83 -0.30
C LEU A 611 -32.68 6.31 1.16
N GLY A 612 -32.54 5.36 2.12
CA GLY A 612 -32.54 5.67 3.55
C GLY A 612 -31.44 6.65 3.95
N TYR A 613 -30.23 6.47 3.39
CA TYR A 613 -29.10 7.40 3.58
C TYR A 613 -29.44 8.79 3.06
N LEU A 614 -29.95 8.91 1.81
CA LEU A 614 -30.26 10.19 1.18
C LEU A 614 -31.34 10.97 1.92
N VAL A 615 -32.38 10.29 2.43
CA VAL A 615 -33.43 10.92 3.24
C VAL A 615 -32.81 11.62 4.47
N ARG A 616 -31.88 10.97 5.13
CA ARG A 616 -31.18 11.51 6.31
C ARG A 616 -30.18 12.59 5.93
N ALA A 617 -29.40 12.35 4.87
CA ALA A 617 -28.37 13.28 4.39
C ALA A 617 -28.96 14.62 3.96
N PHE A 618 -30.13 14.62 3.28
CA PHE A 618 -30.80 15.85 2.89
C PHE A 618 -31.40 16.63 4.07
N ALA A 619 -31.69 15.94 5.20
CA ALA A 619 -32.18 16.56 6.43
C ALA A 619 -31.04 17.09 7.33
N GLN A 620 -29.94 16.35 7.45
CA GLN A 620 -28.86 16.59 8.42
C GLN A 620 -27.58 17.18 7.79
N GLY A 621 -27.46 17.10 6.46
CA GLY A 621 -26.26 17.54 5.74
C GLY A 621 -25.17 16.46 5.62
N ARG A 622 -24.00 16.86 5.15
CA ARG A 622 -22.87 15.97 4.80
C ARG A 622 -22.34 15.14 5.97
N GLY A 623 -22.53 15.57 7.20
CA GLY A 623 -22.01 14.91 8.40
C GLY A 623 -22.57 13.53 8.68
N ILE A 624 -23.61 13.08 7.97
CA ILE A 624 -24.21 11.76 8.14
C ILE A 624 -23.19 10.62 7.83
N SER A 625 -22.26 10.86 6.92
CA SER A 625 -21.20 9.87 6.56
C SER A 625 -20.35 9.45 7.77
N ASP A 626 -20.20 10.32 8.76
CA ASP A 626 -19.43 10.04 9.97
C ASP A 626 -20.29 9.41 11.08
N GLN A 627 -21.61 9.36 10.90
CA GLN A 627 -22.57 8.84 11.90
C GLN A 627 -22.83 7.33 11.69
N LEU A 628 -21.80 6.51 11.90
CA LEU A 628 -21.89 5.05 11.71
C LEU A 628 -22.83 4.34 12.70
N ALA A 629 -23.47 5.08 13.61
CA ALA A 629 -24.57 4.57 14.45
C ALA A 629 -25.90 4.52 13.68
N ASP A 630 -26.05 5.32 12.61
CA ASP A 630 -27.20 5.24 11.73
C ASP A 630 -27.11 3.98 10.85
N PRO A 631 -28.15 3.14 10.82
CA PRO A 631 -28.09 1.86 10.10
C PRO A 631 -27.92 2.01 8.59
N PHE A 632 -28.48 3.07 7.97
CA PHE A 632 -28.35 3.31 6.53
C PHE A 632 -26.97 3.88 6.18
N ALA A 633 -26.44 4.77 7.02
CA ALA A 633 -25.08 5.29 6.85
C ALA A 633 -24.06 4.14 6.96
N LEU A 634 -24.21 3.30 8.00
CA LEU A 634 -23.35 2.13 8.18
C LEU A 634 -23.45 1.19 6.97
N ARG A 635 -24.68 0.90 6.50
CA ARG A 635 -24.90 -0.05 5.39
C ARG A 635 -24.27 0.47 4.08
N VAL A 636 -24.48 1.74 3.74
CA VAL A 636 -23.89 2.37 2.54
C VAL A 636 -22.37 2.29 2.61
N MET A 637 -21.78 2.60 3.77
CA MET A 637 -20.32 2.54 3.95
C MET A 637 -19.77 1.11 3.85
N GLU A 638 -20.55 0.10 4.28
CA GLU A 638 -20.18 -1.31 4.14
C GLU A 638 -20.19 -1.75 2.67
N LEU A 639 -21.24 -1.37 1.93
CA LEU A 639 -21.39 -1.69 0.50
C LEU A 639 -20.27 -1.01 -0.31
N SER A 640 -20.08 0.30 -0.14
CA SER A 640 -19.02 1.06 -0.81
C SER A 640 -17.65 0.45 -0.56
N ARG A 641 -17.31 0.15 0.70
CA ARG A 641 -16.01 -0.44 1.05
C ARG A 641 -15.79 -1.81 0.39
N LYS A 642 -16.84 -2.64 0.25
CA LYS A 642 -16.71 -3.94 -0.43
C LYS A 642 -16.41 -3.74 -1.91
N VAL A 643 -17.07 -2.77 -2.55
CA VAL A 643 -16.84 -2.39 -3.95
C VAL A 643 -15.41 -1.84 -4.11
N ASP A 644 -14.99 -0.92 -3.22
CA ASP A 644 -13.62 -0.37 -3.22
C ASP A 644 -12.57 -1.49 -3.17
N ASN A 645 -12.77 -2.47 -2.28
CA ASN A 645 -11.84 -3.61 -2.12
C ASN A 645 -11.79 -4.50 -3.37
N GLU A 646 -12.89 -4.66 -4.10
CA GLU A 646 -12.92 -5.41 -5.36
C GLU A 646 -12.28 -4.59 -6.48
N LEU A 647 -12.58 -3.29 -6.55
CA LEU A 647 -12.03 -2.35 -7.53
C LEU A 647 -10.50 -2.28 -7.42
N ASP A 648 -9.97 -2.05 -6.21
CA ASP A 648 -8.51 -2.00 -5.93
C ASP A 648 -7.79 -3.24 -6.46
N LYS A 649 -8.41 -4.40 -6.35
CA LYS A 649 -7.85 -5.66 -6.85
C LYS A 649 -7.94 -5.76 -8.36
N LEU A 650 -9.10 -5.46 -8.93
CA LEU A 650 -9.33 -5.60 -10.37
C LEU A 650 -8.48 -4.61 -11.18
N LEU A 651 -8.25 -3.38 -10.68
CA LEU A 651 -7.33 -2.45 -11.33
C LEU A 651 -5.94 -3.07 -11.57
N GLY A 652 -5.48 -3.92 -10.63
CA GLY A 652 -4.20 -4.61 -10.77
C GLY A 652 -4.28 -5.98 -11.46
N PHE A 653 -5.39 -6.69 -11.36
CA PHE A 653 -5.49 -8.10 -11.78
C PHE A 653 -6.05 -8.28 -13.21
N VAL A 654 -6.69 -7.26 -13.76
CA VAL A 654 -7.14 -7.28 -15.16
C VAL A 654 -5.92 -7.42 -16.09
N ARG A 655 -6.05 -8.28 -17.11
CA ARG A 655 -5.01 -8.53 -18.10
C ARG A 655 -5.55 -8.22 -19.49
N PHE A 656 -4.83 -7.38 -20.23
CA PHE A 656 -5.16 -7.10 -21.61
C PHE A 656 -4.37 -8.03 -22.53
N GLN A 657 -5.08 -8.67 -23.43
CA GLN A 657 -4.52 -9.43 -24.54
C GLN A 657 -4.41 -8.51 -25.76
N ASP A 658 -3.26 -8.49 -26.38
CA ASP A 658 -3.03 -7.70 -27.60
C ASP A 658 -3.47 -8.52 -28.81
N LEU A 659 -4.52 -8.06 -29.51
CA LEU A 659 -5.03 -8.69 -30.73
C LEU A 659 -4.57 -7.95 -31.99
N GLY A 660 -3.46 -7.20 -31.87
CA GLY A 660 -2.81 -6.48 -32.97
C GLY A 660 -3.21 -5.02 -33.05
N SER A 661 -4.48 -4.71 -33.21
CA SER A 661 -5.00 -3.33 -33.30
C SER A 661 -5.78 -2.89 -32.06
N ILE A 662 -6.04 -3.81 -31.14
CA ILE A 662 -6.87 -3.54 -29.98
C ILE A 662 -6.43 -4.42 -28.79
N LEU A 663 -6.46 -3.84 -27.62
CA LEU A 663 -6.24 -4.53 -26.34
C LEU A 663 -7.60 -5.01 -25.80
N VAL A 664 -7.71 -6.28 -25.43
CA VAL A 664 -8.98 -6.82 -24.93
C VAL A 664 -8.76 -7.44 -23.55
N ALA A 665 -9.56 -7.03 -22.58
CA ALA A 665 -9.58 -7.62 -21.25
C ALA A 665 -10.98 -8.19 -20.97
N GLN A 666 -11.01 -9.44 -20.50
CA GLN A 666 -12.23 -10.10 -20.02
C GLN A 666 -12.20 -10.21 -18.51
N LEU A 667 -13.37 -10.04 -17.88
CA LEU A 667 -13.51 -10.17 -16.42
C LEU A 667 -14.93 -10.64 -16.08
N ALA A 668 -15.08 -11.23 -14.90
CA ALA A 668 -16.38 -11.64 -14.36
C ALA A 668 -16.49 -11.17 -12.90
N PRO A 669 -16.61 -9.87 -12.65
CA PRO A 669 -16.65 -9.31 -11.30
C PRO A 669 -17.98 -9.59 -10.61
N LYS A 670 -17.97 -9.65 -9.28
CA LYS A 670 -19.20 -9.76 -8.49
C LYS A 670 -20.01 -8.47 -8.55
N CYS A 671 -19.34 -7.35 -8.34
CA CYS A 671 -19.95 -6.02 -8.38
C CYS A 671 -19.87 -5.44 -9.80
N ASN A 672 -20.64 -4.40 -10.08
CA ASN A 672 -20.63 -3.71 -11.39
C ASN A 672 -19.39 -2.83 -11.49
N MET A 673 -18.27 -3.40 -11.97
CA MET A 673 -16.95 -2.78 -11.93
C MET A 673 -16.58 -1.95 -13.16
N VAL A 674 -17.08 -2.30 -14.34
CA VAL A 674 -16.65 -1.67 -15.59
C VAL A 674 -16.84 -0.15 -15.59
N PRO A 675 -18.00 0.39 -15.12
CA PRO A 675 -18.16 1.85 -15.07
C PRO A 675 -17.17 2.57 -14.15
N LEU A 676 -16.68 1.87 -13.11
CA LEU A 676 -15.71 2.43 -12.15
C LEU A 676 -14.26 2.32 -12.66
N MET A 677 -14.01 1.41 -13.61
CA MET A 677 -12.66 1.12 -14.12
C MET A 677 -12.34 1.89 -15.39
N MET A 678 -13.35 2.30 -16.16
CA MET A 678 -13.17 2.87 -17.50
C MET A 678 -12.32 4.14 -17.48
N ASP A 679 -12.53 5.04 -16.51
CA ASP A 679 -11.75 6.28 -16.38
C ASP A 679 -10.28 5.99 -16.06
N HIS A 680 -10.03 4.99 -15.18
CA HIS A 680 -8.67 4.60 -14.83
C HIS A 680 -7.89 4.11 -16.07
N PHE A 681 -8.51 3.22 -16.87
CA PHE A 681 -7.82 2.65 -18.04
C PHE A 681 -7.72 3.65 -19.20
N SER A 682 -8.71 4.54 -19.38
CA SER A 682 -8.59 5.64 -20.35
C SER A 682 -7.44 6.59 -20.00
N ASP A 683 -7.29 6.91 -18.70
CA ASP A 683 -6.18 7.74 -18.19
C ASP A 683 -4.82 7.01 -18.32
N ARG A 684 -4.83 5.68 -18.18
CA ARG A 684 -3.63 4.85 -18.25
C ARG A 684 -3.16 4.61 -19.68
N PHE A 685 -4.10 4.45 -20.63
CA PHE A 685 -3.85 4.08 -22.02
C PHE A 685 -4.56 5.04 -23.00
N PRO A 686 -4.23 6.35 -22.95
CA PRO A 686 -4.96 7.33 -23.77
C PRO A 686 -4.78 7.10 -25.28
N ASP A 687 -3.64 6.51 -25.70
CA ASP A 687 -3.29 6.29 -27.11
C ASP A 687 -3.62 4.87 -27.61
N GLU A 688 -4.31 4.06 -26.77
CA GLU A 688 -4.60 2.66 -27.13
C GLU A 688 -6.10 2.47 -27.37
N ASN A 689 -6.43 1.66 -28.35
CA ASN A 689 -7.79 1.12 -28.49
C ASN A 689 -7.93 -0.05 -27.51
N PHE A 690 -8.96 -0.06 -26.68
CA PHE A 690 -9.18 -1.19 -25.77
C PHE A 690 -10.65 -1.50 -25.51
N ILE A 691 -10.91 -2.76 -25.17
CA ILE A 691 -12.22 -3.27 -24.72
C ILE A 691 -12.03 -3.88 -23.33
N LEU A 692 -12.91 -3.48 -22.40
CA LEU A 692 -13.01 -4.05 -21.05
C LEU A 692 -14.39 -4.71 -20.93
N TYR A 693 -14.45 -6.05 -21.01
CA TYR A 693 -15.70 -6.81 -21.17
C TYR A 693 -16.07 -7.54 -19.87
N ASP A 694 -17.28 -7.24 -19.35
CA ASP A 694 -17.89 -7.93 -18.20
C ASP A 694 -18.74 -9.11 -18.71
N GLU A 695 -18.21 -10.32 -18.52
CA GLU A 695 -18.86 -11.57 -18.93
C GLU A 695 -20.17 -11.81 -18.17
N ASN A 696 -20.21 -11.42 -16.87
CA ASN A 696 -21.39 -11.67 -16.02
C ASN A 696 -22.60 -10.82 -16.43
N ARG A 697 -22.34 -9.59 -16.88
CA ARG A 697 -23.41 -8.62 -17.22
C ARG A 697 -23.58 -8.43 -18.72
N ASN A 698 -22.71 -9.07 -19.53
CA ASN A 698 -22.72 -9.02 -20.99
C ASN A 698 -22.70 -7.58 -21.53
N PHE A 699 -21.77 -6.75 -21.02
CA PHE A 699 -21.53 -5.41 -21.57
C PHE A 699 -20.04 -5.06 -21.46
N ALA A 700 -19.63 -4.02 -22.16
CA ALA A 700 -18.23 -3.62 -22.20
C ALA A 700 -18.05 -2.11 -22.22
N ALA A 701 -16.89 -1.68 -21.70
CA ALA A 701 -16.35 -0.35 -21.98
C ALA A 701 -15.45 -0.45 -23.21
N VAL A 702 -15.68 0.39 -24.20
CA VAL A 702 -14.89 0.48 -25.44
C VAL A 702 -14.23 1.84 -25.49
N HIS A 703 -12.91 1.84 -25.67
CA HIS A 703 -12.09 3.06 -25.78
C HIS A 703 -11.42 3.09 -27.14
N GLU A 704 -11.62 4.18 -27.85
CA GLU A 704 -10.87 4.54 -29.06
C GLU A 704 -9.79 5.55 -28.66
N ALA A 705 -8.58 5.34 -29.17
CA ALA A 705 -7.42 6.20 -28.87
C ALA A 705 -7.75 7.69 -29.04
N GLY A 706 -7.50 8.48 -28.01
CA GLY A 706 -7.78 9.92 -27.99
C GLY A 706 -9.24 10.30 -27.75
N HIS A 707 -10.13 9.34 -27.55
CA HIS A 707 -11.55 9.58 -27.32
C HIS A 707 -12.00 9.13 -25.91
N ARG A 708 -13.24 9.47 -25.55
CA ARG A 708 -13.79 9.02 -24.25
C ARG A 708 -14.27 7.58 -24.38
N CYS A 709 -14.10 6.84 -23.32
CA CYS A 709 -14.60 5.48 -23.20
C CYS A 709 -16.14 5.48 -23.19
N VAL A 710 -16.76 4.53 -23.90
CA VAL A 710 -18.22 4.39 -23.96
C VAL A 710 -18.63 2.97 -23.56
N LEU A 711 -19.81 2.86 -22.93
CA LEU A 711 -20.41 1.56 -22.59
C LEU A 711 -21.26 1.05 -23.74
N VAL A 712 -21.09 -0.24 -24.10
CA VAL A 712 -21.82 -0.90 -25.17
C VAL A 712 -22.34 -2.26 -24.72
N SER A 713 -23.44 -2.73 -25.30
CA SER A 713 -23.95 -4.08 -25.06
C SER A 713 -22.96 -5.12 -25.62
N GLY A 714 -22.75 -6.22 -24.89
CA GLY A 714 -21.91 -7.32 -25.34
C GLY A 714 -22.42 -8.01 -26.61
N GLU A 715 -23.73 -7.92 -26.91
CA GLU A 715 -24.32 -8.44 -28.14
C GLU A 715 -23.78 -7.75 -29.41
N GLN A 716 -23.28 -6.53 -29.25
CA GLN A 716 -22.74 -5.72 -30.34
C GLN A 716 -21.23 -5.96 -30.55
N LEU A 717 -20.61 -6.75 -29.69
CA LEU A 717 -19.16 -6.94 -29.72
C LEU A 717 -18.75 -8.15 -30.56
N GLN A 718 -17.82 -7.94 -31.48
CA GLN A 718 -17.14 -9.01 -32.19
C GLN A 718 -15.67 -9.00 -31.77
N ILE A 719 -15.34 -9.85 -30.81
CA ILE A 719 -13.94 -9.94 -30.30
C ILE A 719 -13.19 -10.90 -31.26
N PRO A 720 -12.13 -10.42 -31.91
CA PRO A 720 -11.29 -11.27 -32.77
C PRO A 720 -10.72 -12.45 -31.98
N GLN A 721 -10.60 -13.61 -32.62
CA GLN A 721 -10.04 -14.81 -31.97
C GLN A 721 -8.64 -15.13 -32.51
N GLY A 722 -7.79 -15.66 -31.65
CA GLY A 722 -6.63 -16.45 -32.03
C GLY A 722 -5.37 -15.73 -32.47
N HIS A 723 -4.86 -14.80 -31.66
CA HIS A 723 -3.48 -14.31 -31.86
C HIS A 723 -2.58 -14.79 -30.72
N MET A 724 -1.41 -15.35 -31.06
CA MET A 724 -0.42 -15.75 -30.05
C MET A 724 0.32 -14.50 -29.54
N ASP A 725 0.03 -14.10 -28.31
CA ASP A 725 0.68 -12.96 -27.69
C ASP A 725 2.03 -13.40 -27.06
N TYR A 726 3.10 -13.11 -27.75
CA TYR A 726 4.47 -13.44 -27.31
C TYR A 726 4.80 -12.82 -25.93
N PHE A 727 4.35 -11.58 -25.67
CA PHE A 727 4.63 -10.93 -24.41
C PHE A 727 3.88 -11.58 -23.23
N ALA A 728 2.78 -12.26 -23.51
CA ALA A 728 2.11 -13.11 -22.51
C ALA A 728 3.01 -14.28 -22.10
N VAL A 729 3.71 -14.89 -23.05
CA VAL A 729 4.69 -15.97 -22.77
C VAL A 729 5.88 -15.45 -21.96
N LEU A 730 6.42 -14.29 -22.33
CA LEU A 730 7.49 -13.61 -21.57
C LEU A 730 7.05 -13.29 -20.13
N TRP A 731 5.81 -12.83 -19.96
CA TRP A 731 5.25 -12.51 -18.64
C TRP A 731 5.13 -13.75 -17.75
N LYS A 732 4.64 -14.86 -18.28
CA LYS A 732 4.55 -16.14 -17.54
C LYS A 732 5.94 -16.57 -17.04
N GLN A 733 6.94 -16.51 -17.89
CA GLN A 733 8.32 -16.85 -17.56
C GLN A 733 8.89 -15.92 -16.49
N TYR A 734 8.69 -14.60 -16.64
CA TYR A 734 9.10 -13.60 -15.65
C TYR A 734 8.46 -13.86 -14.29
N PHE A 735 7.14 -14.09 -14.27
CA PHE A 735 6.37 -14.35 -13.05
C PHE A 735 6.92 -15.57 -12.30
N ALA A 736 7.14 -16.68 -13.02
CA ALA A 736 7.69 -17.93 -12.45
C ALA A 736 9.10 -17.71 -11.87
N THR A 737 9.90 -16.86 -12.52
CA THR A 737 11.30 -16.60 -12.10
C THR A 737 11.38 -15.75 -10.82
N MET A 738 10.36 -14.95 -10.54
CA MET A 738 10.36 -14.00 -9.42
C MET A 738 10.13 -14.66 -8.06
N GLU A 739 9.61 -15.89 -8.01
CA GLU A 739 9.39 -16.62 -6.75
C GLU A 739 10.69 -16.98 -6.05
N ILE A 740 10.75 -16.77 -4.75
CA ILE A 740 11.83 -17.25 -3.87
C ILE A 740 11.29 -18.48 -3.14
N ARG A 741 11.75 -19.67 -3.55
CA ARG A 741 11.23 -20.96 -3.05
C ARG A 741 11.34 -21.10 -1.53
N GLU A 742 12.41 -20.58 -0.94
CA GLU A 742 12.68 -20.61 0.49
C GLU A 742 11.69 -19.77 1.31
N ARG A 743 10.89 -18.94 0.65
CA ARG A 743 9.86 -18.08 1.25
C ARG A 743 8.43 -18.54 0.92
N HIS A 744 8.25 -19.69 0.26
CA HIS A 744 6.94 -20.13 -0.26
C HIS A 744 5.87 -20.12 0.83
N ASN A 745 4.70 -19.50 0.53
CA ASN A 745 3.60 -19.33 1.48
C ASN A 745 2.27 -19.25 0.72
N GLU A 746 1.76 -20.40 0.31
CA GLU A 746 0.52 -20.51 -0.45
C GLU A 746 -0.68 -19.88 0.28
N GLN A 747 -0.73 -19.98 1.61
CA GLN A 747 -1.81 -19.39 2.39
C GLN A 747 -1.84 -17.86 2.23
N CYS A 748 -0.67 -17.22 2.33
CA CYS A 748 -0.54 -15.78 2.13
C CYS A 748 -0.93 -15.39 0.70
N GLN A 749 -0.45 -16.13 -0.31
CA GLN A 749 -0.80 -15.90 -1.71
C GLN A 749 -2.32 -15.98 -1.93
N ASN A 750 -2.99 -17.02 -1.40
CA ASN A 750 -4.44 -17.22 -1.55
C ASN A 750 -5.26 -16.13 -0.85
N GLN A 751 -4.77 -15.56 0.26
CA GLN A 751 -5.40 -14.44 0.95
C GLN A 751 -5.31 -13.13 0.14
N LEU A 752 -4.14 -12.88 -0.48
CA LEU A 752 -3.87 -11.67 -1.24
C LEU A 752 -4.48 -11.73 -2.64
N LEU A 753 -4.42 -12.91 -3.27
CA LEU A 753 -4.95 -13.18 -4.62
C LEU A 753 -5.87 -14.39 -4.57
N PRO A 754 -7.15 -14.23 -4.18
CA PRO A 754 -8.12 -15.32 -4.18
C PRO A 754 -8.25 -15.99 -5.55
N LYS A 755 -8.47 -17.32 -5.53
CA LYS A 755 -8.43 -18.16 -6.73
C LYS A 755 -9.40 -17.72 -7.84
N TRP A 756 -10.55 -17.13 -7.49
CA TRP A 756 -11.54 -16.73 -8.48
C TRP A 756 -11.09 -15.58 -9.40
N TYR A 757 -10.11 -14.73 -8.96
CA TYR A 757 -9.52 -13.71 -9.83
C TYR A 757 -8.61 -14.32 -10.91
N ARG A 758 -8.06 -15.53 -10.66
CA ARG A 758 -7.00 -16.10 -11.50
C ARG A 758 -7.48 -16.54 -12.88
N LYS A 759 -8.82 -16.74 -13.07
CA LYS A 759 -9.44 -17.20 -14.33
C LYS A 759 -9.00 -16.38 -15.55
N TYR A 760 -8.81 -15.08 -15.40
CA TYR A 760 -8.46 -14.19 -16.52
C TYR A 760 -7.02 -13.66 -16.43
N MET A 761 -6.22 -14.15 -15.48
CA MET A 761 -4.85 -13.69 -15.32
C MET A 761 -3.89 -14.57 -16.14
N THR A 762 -3.14 -13.93 -17.03
CA THR A 762 -2.21 -14.57 -17.97
C THR A 762 -1.27 -15.55 -17.30
N GLU A 763 -0.73 -15.21 -16.14
CA GLU A 763 0.26 -16.01 -15.42
C GLU A 763 -0.31 -17.30 -14.79
N TRP A 764 -1.62 -17.50 -14.83
CA TRP A 764 -2.29 -18.68 -14.25
C TRP A 764 -2.93 -19.60 -15.31
N ASN A 765 -2.97 -19.17 -16.61
CA ASN A 765 -3.64 -19.89 -17.71
C ASN A 765 -2.67 -20.38 -18.77
#